data_f6469ef2c3dc24a33b099851825c3d51
#
_entry.id   f6469ef2c3dc24a33b099851825c3d51
#
_cell.length_a   1.000
_cell.length_b   1.000
_cell.length_c   1.000
_cell.angle_alpha   90.00
_cell.angle_beta   90.00
_cell.angle_gamma   90.00
#
_symmetry.space_group_name_H-M   'P 1'
#
loop_
_entity.id
_entity.type
_entity.pdbx_description
1 polymer ?
#
loop_
_entity_poly.entity_id
_entity_poly.type
_entity_poly.pdbx_seq_one_letter_code
_entity_poly.pdbx_strand_id
1 'polypeptide(L)'
;MDLRLPELRAALRGGLRPALRTPRRWLAAGAAVAVLAGAGTFRAVASDEAPPVHRSDRVLDSGGTRIDTSYFTSGGGRRPAVLLTHGFGGSKDDVRGQAEKLARAGYAVLTWSARGFGDSGGRIGLNDPKAEVADVSRLVDWLAARPEVRLDGKGDPRVGVTGASYGGAVSLLSAGYDKRVDAIAPSITYWSLAEALFPNGVFKKTWAGLFLNTGGGCARFEPELCRMYQRVARTGVPDEAARRLLEARSPAAVGKRIDVPTLFFQGQNDSLFPLGQADEAARAIRANGAPVDVDWIAGGHDGGAMETARIAGRVTDWFDRYLKEEKGTDTGPAFRVTRTGGVDSTDGAATLRGADAEAYPGLGNRRRDVELGGGTRHFENPAGGSPPAISGLPGLGGPGGGAGEEGGGTALSQLSSFGRGISFDFPGQHARFDSAPLRRDLRITGAPTVRVQLKSSSADMVLFGKVYDVGSDGTSEVLPSNLVAPVRVKGTGSGGGKEAELTLPAVDHELRKGHRLRLVLASTDLGYASPAEPAAYRATLKGPLRVPTAPAVDTAAAPLPSWVWWLPLGGALLALGLLLTGRRRTTATPPPDPALAEVPLEISNLSKRYAKSADRYAVRELSFRVEKGQVLGLLGPNGAGKTTTLRMLMGLIRPDEGEIRVFGHAIRPGAPVLSRVGAFVEGSGFLPHLTGRANLDLYWRATGRPAEDAHTAQALEIAGLGSALDRAVRTYSQGMRQRLALAQAMLGLPDLLILDEPTNGLDPPQIREMREVMIRYAAAGRTVIVSSHLLAEVEQSCTHLVVMDRGALVQAGPVAEITGSGEQLLVGTATEVPEPMVHKIAALPGVRSAVRTDGGILVQLDGTTGASRLLTELVRLEVPVESLGPHRRLEDAFLTLIGGSA
;
A
#
# COMPACT_ATOMS: atom_id res chain seq x y z
N MET A 1 2.05 -41.88 18.11
CA MET A 1 1.33 -42.42 19.29
C MET A 1 0.23 -43.33 18.76
N ASP A 2 0.56 -44.63 18.60
CA ASP A 2 -0.31 -45.67 18.03
C ASP A 2 -1.33 -46.13 19.06
N LEU A 3 -2.53 -45.59 18.98
CA LEU A 3 -3.68 -46.17 19.69
C LEU A 3 -4.25 -47.31 18.85
N ARG A 4 -4.05 -48.54 19.31
CA ARG A 4 -4.51 -49.76 18.63
C ARG A 4 -6.04 -49.83 18.57
N LEU A 5 -6.59 -50.10 17.42
CA LEU A 5 -8.03 -50.22 17.10
C LEU A 5 -8.90 -51.02 18.11
N PRO A 6 -8.41 -51.98 18.91
CA PRO A 6 -9.21 -52.69 19.90
C PRO A 6 -9.65 -51.83 21.12
N GLU A 7 -8.84 -50.85 21.54
CA GLU A 7 -9.17 -50.04 22.72
C GLU A 7 -10.27 -49.01 22.41
N LEU A 8 -10.33 -48.51 21.18
CA LEU A 8 -11.41 -47.63 20.73
C LEU A 8 -12.78 -48.35 20.70
N ARG A 9 -12.78 -49.66 20.40
CA ARG A 9 -14.01 -50.47 20.42
C ARG A 9 -14.50 -50.76 21.83
N ALA A 10 -13.61 -50.84 22.82
CA ALA A 10 -13.98 -51.07 24.23
C ALA A 10 -14.55 -49.78 24.87
N ALA A 11 -13.93 -48.59 24.55
CA ALA A 11 -14.41 -47.27 25.01
C ALA A 11 -15.79 -46.92 24.47
N LEU A 12 -16.11 -47.36 23.24
CA LEU A 12 -17.42 -47.14 22.61
C LEU A 12 -18.52 -48.04 23.11
N ARG A 13 -18.21 -49.19 23.76
CA ARG A 13 -19.21 -50.14 24.31
C ARG A 13 -19.64 -49.86 25.75
N GLY A 14 -18.83 -49.15 26.53
CA GLY A 14 -19.04 -48.98 27.97
C GLY A 14 -19.82 -47.76 28.46
N GLY A 15 -19.83 -46.65 27.73
CA GLY A 15 -20.27 -45.36 28.29
C GLY A 15 -21.33 -44.57 27.54
N LEU A 16 -21.77 -44.95 26.34
CA LEU A 16 -22.60 -44.10 25.49
C LEU A 16 -24.06 -44.52 25.28
N ARG A 17 -24.49 -45.63 25.83
CA ARG A 17 -25.85 -46.19 25.60
C ARG A 17 -27.03 -45.43 26.20
N PRO A 18 -26.95 -44.64 27.30
CA PRO A 18 -28.12 -43.88 27.75
C PRO A 18 -28.26 -42.50 27.14
N ALA A 19 -27.21 -41.97 26.48
CA ALA A 19 -27.20 -40.58 26.04
C ALA A 19 -27.76 -40.30 24.62
N LEU A 20 -27.97 -41.33 23.79
CA LEU A 20 -28.32 -41.21 22.36
C LEU A 20 -29.77 -41.58 22.02
N ARG A 21 -30.71 -41.46 22.97
CA ARG A 21 -32.13 -41.88 22.80
C ARG A 21 -33.01 -40.90 22.02
N THR A 22 -32.50 -39.81 21.43
CA THR A 22 -33.31 -38.90 20.60
C THR A 22 -32.67 -38.69 19.22
N PRO A 23 -33.45 -38.73 18.10
CA PRO A 23 -32.94 -38.54 16.74
C PRO A 23 -32.19 -37.22 16.55
N ARG A 24 -32.46 -36.21 17.36
CA ARG A 24 -31.78 -34.90 17.36
C ARG A 24 -30.31 -34.95 17.76
N ARG A 25 -29.92 -35.92 18.60
CA ARG A 25 -28.51 -36.09 19.03
C ARG A 25 -27.68 -36.82 17.97
N TRP A 26 -28.30 -37.68 17.16
CA TRP A 26 -27.66 -38.30 16.02
C TRP A 26 -27.36 -37.31 14.90
N LEU A 27 -28.25 -36.35 14.66
CA LEU A 27 -28.01 -35.24 13.70
C LEU A 27 -26.90 -34.30 14.18
N ALA A 28 -26.84 -33.95 15.46
CA ALA A 28 -25.76 -33.17 16.05
C ALA A 28 -24.41 -33.89 16.03
N ALA A 29 -24.41 -35.20 16.32
CA ALA A 29 -23.20 -36.02 16.22
C ALA A 29 -22.75 -36.21 14.77
N GLY A 30 -23.68 -36.38 13.82
CA GLY A 30 -23.39 -36.42 12.38
C GLY A 30 -22.82 -35.10 11.84
N ALA A 31 -23.38 -33.96 12.25
CA ALA A 31 -22.86 -32.64 11.91
C ALA A 31 -21.48 -32.37 12.54
N ALA A 32 -21.25 -32.77 13.78
CA ALA A 32 -19.94 -32.67 14.43
C ALA A 32 -18.89 -33.56 13.75
N VAL A 33 -19.25 -34.78 13.33
CA VAL A 33 -18.37 -35.67 12.56
C VAL A 33 -18.10 -35.11 11.16
N ALA A 34 -19.07 -34.50 10.50
CA ALA A 34 -18.87 -33.83 9.18
C ALA A 34 -17.96 -32.60 9.29
N VAL A 35 -18.10 -31.79 10.35
CA VAL A 35 -17.22 -30.66 10.64
C VAL A 35 -15.81 -31.09 11.01
N LEU A 36 -15.69 -32.16 11.81
CA LEU A 36 -14.39 -32.74 12.20
C LEU A 36 -13.70 -33.43 10.99
N ALA A 37 -14.45 -34.08 10.12
CA ALA A 37 -13.95 -34.67 8.90
C ALA A 37 -13.52 -33.55 7.90
N GLY A 38 -14.31 -32.48 7.77
CA GLY A 38 -13.97 -31.30 6.97
C GLY A 38 -12.75 -30.55 7.53
N ALA A 39 -12.67 -30.40 8.85
CA ALA A 39 -11.49 -29.80 9.52
C ALA A 39 -10.26 -30.72 9.45
N GLY A 40 -10.47 -32.05 9.49
CA GLY A 40 -9.40 -33.03 9.32
C GLY A 40 -8.82 -33.05 7.91
N THR A 41 -9.67 -32.98 6.89
CA THR A 41 -9.22 -32.87 5.49
C THR A 41 -8.55 -31.52 5.21
N PHE A 42 -9.05 -30.42 5.78
CA PHE A 42 -8.39 -29.10 5.69
C PHE A 42 -7.02 -29.09 6.39
N ARG A 43 -6.88 -29.78 7.51
CA ARG A 43 -5.62 -29.88 8.24
C ARG A 43 -4.62 -30.86 7.58
N ALA A 44 -5.11 -31.89 6.90
CA ALA A 44 -4.27 -32.81 6.12
C ALA A 44 -3.71 -32.17 4.85
N VAL A 45 -4.44 -31.18 4.25
CA VAL A 45 -3.95 -30.38 3.12
C VAL A 45 -3.03 -29.24 3.61
N ALA A 46 -3.10 -28.85 4.89
CA ALA A 46 -2.27 -27.76 5.46
C ALA A 46 -0.98 -28.24 6.15
N SER A 47 -0.68 -29.55 6.15
CA SER A 47 0.48 -30.10 6.86
C SER A 47 1.55 -30.74 5.98
N ASP A 48 1.56 -30.48 4.67
CA ASP A 48 2.79 -30.67 3.89
C ASP A 48 3.72 -29.51 4.24
N GLU A 49 4.62 -29.71 5.19
CA GLU A 49 5.77 -28.83 5.39
C GLU A 49 6.50 -28.76 4.05
N ALA A 50 6.49 -27.57 3.44
CA ALA A 50 7.16 -27.34 2.18
C ALA A 50 8.62 -27.82 2.30
N PRO A 51 9.13 -28.63 1.36
CA PRO A 51 10.44 -29.24 1.48
C PRO A 51 11.50 -28.14 1.73
N PRO A 52 12.48 -28.40 2.62
CA PRO A 52 13.49 -27.42 2.95
C PRO A 52 14.29 -27.00 1.71
N VAL A 53 14.57 -25.71 1.58
CA VAL A 53 15.40 -25.17 0.50
C VAL A 53 16.82 -25.05 0.98
N HIS A 54 17.76 -25.67 0.26
CA HIS A 54 19.18 -25.52 0.47
C HIS A 54 19.70 -24.37 -0.38
N ARG A 55 20.32 -23.35 0.24
CA ARG A 55 21.00 -22.24 -0.42
C ARG A 55 22.51 -22.43 -0.30
N SER A 56 23.24 -22.17 -1.37
CA SER A 56 24.70 -22.16 -1.43
C SER A 56 25.18 -20.92 -2.19
N ASP A 57 25.82 -20.00 -1.48
CA ASP A 57 26.41 -18.80 -2.09
C ASP A 57 27.79 -19.10 -2.64
N ARG A 58 28.08 -18.61 -3.84
CA ARG A 58 29.33 -18.85 -4.56
C ARG A 58 29.72 -17.64 -5.39
N VAL A 59 31.01 -17.47 -5.54
CA VAL A 59 31.56 -16.52 -6.50
C VAL A 59 32.15 -17.35 -7.66
N LEU A 60 31.60 -17.16 -8.86
CA LEU A 60 32.03 -17.85 -10.07
C LEU A 60 32.95 -16.93 -10.89
N ASP A 61 34.01 -17.47 -11.47
CA ASP A 61 34.83 -16.75 -12.43
C ASP A 61 34.18 -16.78 -13.81
N SER A 62 33.93 -15.63 -14.38
CA SER A 62 33.38 -15.48 -15.72
C SER A 62 34.35 -14.70 -16.60
N GLY A 63 35.36 -15.41 -17.12
CA GLY A 63 36.37 -14.83 -17.99
C GLY A 63 37.20 -13.71 -17.31
N GLY A 64 37.61 -13.95 -16.07
CA GLY A 64 38.36 -13.02 -15.26
C GLY A 64 37.51 -12.02 -14.47
N THR A 65 36.17 -12.11 -14.58
CA THR A 65 35.25 -11.30 -13.78
C THR A 65 34.57 -12.17 -12.72
N ARG A 66 34.64 -11.74 -11.47
CA ARG A 66 33.95 -12.41 -10.36
C ARG A 66 32.46 -12.13 -10.42
N ILE A 67 31.65 -13.16 -10.52
CA ILE A 67 30.19 -13.08 -10.52
C ILE A 67 29.66 -13.70 -9.22
N ASP A 68 28.98 -12.91 -8.43
CA ASP A 68 28.35 -13.31 -7.17
C ASP A 68 27.03 -14.02 -7.44
N THR A 69 26.90 -15.28 -6.96
CA THR A 69 25.78 -16.17 -7.26
C THR A 69 25.22 -16.83 -6.01
N SER A 70 23.95 -17.24 -6.06
CA SER A 70 23.31 -18.11 -5.07
C SER A 70 22.59 -19.25 -5.77
N TYR A 71 22.85 -20.46 -5.33
CA TYR A 71 22.26 -21.67 -5.87
C TYR A 71 21.28 -22.29 -4.88
N PHE A 72 20.07 -22.58 -5.36
CA PHE A 72 18.96 -23.08 -4.54
C PHE A 72 18.47 -24.42 -5.07
N THR A 73 18.28 -25.36 -4.16
CA THR A 73 17.69 -26.67 -4.46
C THR A 73 16.78 -27.13 -3.32
N SER A 74 15.80 -27.99 -3.62
CA SER A 74 14.92 -28.58 -2.63
C SER A 74 14.64 -30.04 -3.00
N GLY A 75 14.81 -30.96 -2.07
CA GLY A 75 14.65 -32.41 -2.30
C GLY A 75 15.78 -33.05 -3.11
N GLY A 76 15.60 -34.30 -3.58
CA GLY A 76 16.57 -35.10 -4.34
C GLY A 76 16.22 -35.30 -5.81
N GLY A 77 17.15 -35.89 -6.59
CA GLY A 77 16.98 -36.24 -7.99
C GLY A 77 17.36 -35.15 -8.99
N ARG A 78 17.43 -35.53 -10.29
CA ARG A 78 17.73 -34.58 -11.37
C ARG A 78 16.51 -33.78 -11.74
N ARG A 79 16.69 -32.48 -11.94
CA ARG A 79 15.62 -31.54 -12.22
C ARG A 79 16.02 -30.49 -13.26
N PRO A 80 15.10 -29.84 -13.95
CA PRO A 80 15.40 -28.70 -14.80
C PRO A 80 15.98 -27.55 -13.98
N ALA A 81 16.78 -26.70 -14.62
CA ALA A 81 17.36 -25.52 -13.99
C ALA A 81 16.60 -24.25 -14.39
N VAL A 82 16.66 -23.23 -13.51
CA VAL A 82 16.18 -21.90 -13.82
C VAL A 82 17.25 -20.88 -13.45
N LEU A 83 17.61 -20.04 -14.41
CA LEU A 83 18.42 -18.86 -14.21
C LEU A 83 17.49 -17.67 -13.91
N LEU A 84 17.70 -17.00 -12.79
CA LEU A 84 16.87 -15.89 -12.33
C LEU A 84 17.75 -14.71 -11.91
N THR A 85 17.53 -13.53 -12.50
CA THR A 85 18.28 -12.33 -12.18
C THR A 85 17.42 -11.11 -11.90
N HIS A 86 18.06 -10.14 -11.25
CA HIS A 86 17.48 -8.91 -10.74
C HIS A 86 17.26 -7.83 -11.82
N GLY A 87 16.46 -6.81 -11.49
CA GLY A 87 16.34 -5.58 -12.25
C GLY A 87 17.54 -4.65 -12.08
N PHE A 88 17.60 -3.56 -12.87
CA PHE A 88 18.69 -2.58 -12.78
C PHE A 88 18.80 -1.97 -11.37
N GLY A 89 20.00 -1.92 -10.83
CA GLY A 89 20.26 -1.40 -9.48
C GLY A 89 20.15 -2.45 -8.35
N GLY A 90 19.65 -3.65 -8.66
CA GLY A 90 19.46 -4.72 -7.70
C GLY A 90 20.64 -5.70 -7.56
N SER A 91 20.38 -6.83 -6.90
CA SER A 91 21.31 -7.92 -6.64
C SER A 91 20.60 -9.29 -6.69
N LYS A 92 21.37 -10.36 -6.58
CA LYS A 92 20.85 -11.73 -6.48
C LYS A 92 19.87 -11.94 -5.30
N ASP A 93 20.00 -11.14 -4.24
CA ASP A 93 19.19 -11.30 -3.03
C ASP A 93 17.78 -10.72 -3.19
N ASP A 94 17.57 -9.76 -4.09
CA ASP A 94 16.26 -9.19 -4.37
C ASP A 94 15.28 -10.21 -4.98
N VAL A 95 15.83 -11.23 -5.63
CA VAL A 95 15.04 -12.30 -6.25
C VAL A 95 15.03 -13.60 -5.43
N ARG A 96 15.58 -13.55 -4.20
CA ARG A 96 15.69 -14.72 -3.31
C ARG A 96 14.34 -15.40 -3.06
N GLY A 97 13.30 -14.64 -2.70
CA GLY A 97 11.98 -15.20 -2.42
C GLY A 97 11.38 -15.93 -3.61
N GLN A 98 11.61 -15.43 -4.83
CA GLN A 98 11.19 -16.09 -6.07
C GLN A 98 12.02 -17.35 -6.34
N ALA A 99 13.34 -17.30 -6.12
CA ALA A 99 14.22 -18.45 -6.25
C ALA A 99 13.84 -19.59 -5.30
N GLU A 100 13.54 -19.28 -4.04
CA GLU A 100 13.08 -20.28 -3.07
C GLU A 100 11.75 -20.93 -3.47
N LYS A 101 10.80 -20.15 -4.02
CA LYS A 101 9.53 -20.69 -4.54
C LYS A 101 9.75 -21.66 -5.69
N LEU A 102 10.58 -21.28 -6.66
CA LEU A 102 10.93 -22.16 -7.79
C LEU A 102 11.70 -23.41 -7.32
N ALA A 103 12.58 -23.28 -6.34
CA ALA A 103 13.28 -24.44 -5.77
C ALA A 103 12.30 -25.41 -5.11
N ARG A 104 11.32 -24.92 -4.34
CA ARG A 104 10.24 -25.75 -3.76
C ARG A 104 9.36 -26.37 -4.82
N ALA A 105 9.18 -25.69 -5.97
CA ALA A 105 8.49 -26.24 -7.13
C ALA A 105 9.31 -27.30 -7.88
N GLY A 106 10.53 -27.64 -7.43
CA GLY A 106 11.33 -28.74 -7.97
C GLY A 106 12.33 -28.34 -9.04
N TYR A 107 12.75 -27.07 -9.08
CA TYR A 107 13.82 -26.58 -9.95
C TYR A 107 15.17 -26.48 -9.22
N ALA A 108 16.26 -26.55 -9.98
CA ALA A 108 17.56 -26.11 -9.56
C ALA A 108 17.70 -24.63 -9.97
N VAL A 109 17.74 -23.72 -9.01
CA VAL A 109 17.69 -22.28 -9.31
C VAL A 109 19.03 -21.63 -9.04
N LEU A 110 19.56 -20.92 -10.04
CA LEU A 110 20.76 -20.11 -9.91
C LEU A 110 20.41 -18.63 -10.08
N THR A 111 20.64 -17.85 -9.03
CA THR A 111 20.55 -16.38 -9.08
C THR A 111 21.95 -15.79 -9.15
N TRP A 112 22.08 -14.62 -9.75
CA TRP A 112 23.35 -13.90 -9.79
C TRP A 112 23.14 -12.40 -9.77
N SER A 113 24.14 -11.69 -9.23
CA SER A 113 24.28 -10.25 -9.42
C SER A 113 25.02 -10.01 -10.73
N ALA A 114 24.45 -9.23 -11.65
CA ALA A 114 25.09 -8.89 -12.91
C ALA A 114 26.37 -8.06 -12.69
N ARG A 115 27.26 -7.99 -13.70
CA ARG A 115 28.49 -7.17 -13.66
C ARG A 115 28.20 -5.75 -13.21
N GLY A 116 29.00 -5.23 -12.27
CA GLY A 116 28.85 -3.91 -11.69
C GLY A 116 27.72 -3.76 -10.67
N PHE A 117 26.98 -4.82 -10.34
CA PHE A 117 25.91 -4.83 -9.32
C PHE A 117 26.24 -5.77 -8.16
N GLY A 118 25.67 -5.48 -6.99
CA GLY A 118 25.90 -6.26 -5.78
C GLY A 118 27.40 -6.42 -5.49
N ASP A 119 27.81 -7.65 -5.17
CA ASP A 119 29.20 -8.02 -4.91
C ASP A 119 29.95 -8.53 -6.15
N SER A 120 29.32 -8.47 -7.33
CA SER A 120 29.95 -8.84 -8.59
C SER A 120 30.93 -7.77 -9.06
N GLY A 121 32.03 -8.25 -9.64
CA GLY A 121 33.03 -7.41 -10.29
C GLY A 121 32.59 -6.84 -11.63
N GLY A 122 33.52 -6.18 -12.32
CA GLY A 122 33.29 -5.62 -13.64
C GLY A 122 32.56 -4.30 -13.64
N ARG A 123 32.06 -3.93 -14.81
CA ARG A 123 31.30 -2.69 -15.05
C ARG A 123 29.97 -2.98 -15.70
N ILE A 124 29.03 -2.05 -15.55
CA ILE A 124 27.68 -2.13 -16.15
C ILE A 124 27.79 -1.87 -17.65
N GLY A 125 27.49 -2.91 -18.44
CA GLY A 125 27.52 -2.88 -19.91
C GLY A 125 26.16 -2.71 -20.55
N LEU A 126 25.08 -2.63 -19.78
CA LEU A 126 23.67 -2.62 -20.24
C LEU A 126 23.34 -3.86 -21.09
N ASN A 127 23.64 -5.03 -20.57
CA ASN A 127 23.46 -6.33 -21.23
C ASN A 127 24.31 -6.48 -22.51
N ASP A 128 25.59 -6.11 -22.43
CA ASP A 128 26.53 -6.29 -23.53
C ASP A 128 26.64 -7.78 -23.87
N PRO A 129 26.46 -8.15 -25.17
CA PRO A 129 26.57 -9.54 -25.62
C PRO A 129 27.91 -10.22 -25.30
N LYS A 130 29.00 -9.43 -25.22
CA LYS A 130 30.34 -9.96 -24.96
C LYS A 130 30.70 -10.00 -23.47
N ALA A 131 29.84 -9.40 -22.62
CA ALA A 131 30.05 -9.34 -21.19
C ALA A 131 28.89 -10.03 -20.44
N GLU A 132 27.81 -9.32 -20.11
CA GLU A 132 26.74 -9.85 -19.28
C GLU A 132 26.03 -11.05 -19.91
N VAL A 133 25.78 -11.03 -21.22
CA VAL A 133 25.13 -12.18 -21.90
C VAL A 133 26.08 -13.38 -21.97
N ALA A 134 27.36 -13.15 -22.22
CA ALA A 134 28.38 -14.21 -22.18
C ALA A 134 28.55 -14.81 -20.77
N ASP A 135 28.32 -14.02 -19.71
CA ASP A 135 28.27 -14.56 -18.34
C ASP A 135 27.15 -15.57 -18.17
N VAL A 136 25.96 -15.30 -18.71
CA VAL A 136 24.83 -16.27 -18.65
C VAL A 136 25.21 -17.59 -19.29
N SER A 137 25.86 -17.58 -20.46
CA SER A 137 26.34 -18.84 -21.10
C SER A 137 27.30 -19.64 -20.21
N ARG A 138 28.18 -18.94 -19.44
CA ARG A 138 29.07 -19.60 -18.47
C ARG A 138 28.32 -20.10 -17.23
N LEU A 139 27.24 -19.41 -16.81
CA LEU A 139 26.36 -19.91 -15.77
C LEU A 139 25.60 -21.16 -16.23
N VAL A 140 25.21 -21.24 -17.52
CA VAL A 140 24.66 -22.45 -18.13
C VAL A 140 25.67 -23.59 -18.13
N ASP A 141 26.96 -23.32 -18.48
CA ASP A 141 28.05 -24.30 -18.37
C ASP A 141 28.22 -24.82 -16.94
N TRP A 142 28.13 -23.90 -15.95
CA TRP A 142 28.22 -24.27 -14.53
C TRP A 142 27.05 -25.16 -14.12
N LEU A 143 25.82 -24.86 -14.56
CA LEU A 143 24.62 -25.68 -14.30
C LEU A 143 24.76 -27.07 -14.96
N ALA A 144 25.25 -27.15 -16.16
CA ALA A 144 25.46 -28.40 -16.88
C ALA A 144 26.42 -29.36 -16.13
N ALA A 145 27.32 -28.80 -15.29
CA ALA A 145 28.25 -29.60 -14.50
C ALA A 145 27.64 -30.06 -13.13
N ARG A 146 26.39 -29.71 -12.81
CA ARG A 146 25.74 -30.12 -11.56
C ARG A 146 25.07 -31.48 -11.67
N PRO A 147 25.32 -32.41 -10.73
CA PRO A 147 24.76 -33.78 -10.82
C PRO A 147 23.23 -33.78 -10.64
N GLU A 148 22.66 -32.80 -9.96
CA GLU A 148 21.23 -32.61 -9.71
C GLU A 148 20.50 -31.92 -10.87
N VAL A 149 21.20 -31.40 -11.87
CA VAL A 149 20.58 -30.74 -13.03
C VAL A 149 20.28 -31.79 -14.12
N ARG A 150 19.07 -31.73 -14.67
CA ARG A 150 18.68 -32.55 -15.85
C ARG A 150 19.38 -32.02 -17.06
N LEU A 151 19.97 -32.95 -17.87
CA LEU A 151 20.63 -32.65 -19.15
C LEU A 151 19.82 -33.23 -20.29
N ASP A 152 19.72 -32.49 -21.39
CA ASP A 152 19.17 -32.94 -22.65
C ASP A 152 20.26 -33.59 -23.53
N GLY A 153 21.52 -33.21 -23.31
CA GLY A 153 22.71 -33.74 -23.94
C GLY A 153 23.96 -33.45 -23.14
N LYS A 154 25.12 -33.85 -23.67
CA LYS A 154 26.38 -33.55 -23.01
C LYS A 154 26.65 -32.04 -22.96
N GLY A 155 26.70 -31.46 -21.80
CA GLY A 155 26.91 -30.03 -21.61
C GLY A 155 25.68 -29.15 -21.93
N ASP A 156 24.51 -29.77 -22.08
CA ASP A 156 23.25 -29.13 -22.45
C ASP A 156 22.23 -29.33 -21.32
N PRO A 157 22.15 -28.44 -20.36
CA PRO A 157 21.19 -28.53 -19.27
C PRO A 157 19.80 -28.07 -19.71
N ARG A 158 18.74 -28.76 -19.28
CA ARG A 158 17.36 -28.28 -19.44
C ARG A 158 17.18 -27.03 -18.60
N VAL A 159 17.14 -25.83 -19.24
CA VAL A 159 17.21 -24.56 -18.52
C VAL A 159 16.25 -23.51 -19.03
N GLY A 160 15.56 -22.86 -18.09
CA GLY A 160 14.78 -21.66 -18.34
C GLY A 160 15.47 -20.41 -17.81
N VAL A 161 15.16 -19.26 -18.40
CA VAL A 161 15.66 -17.96 -17.93
C VAL A 161 14.49 -17.01 -17.67
N THR A 162 14.51 -16.36 -16.50
CA THR A 162 13.49 -15.36 -16.13
C THR A 162 14.12 -14.20 -15.37
N GLY A 163 13.43 -13.06 -15.38
CA GLY A 163 13.82 -11.86 -14.67
C GLY A 163 12.97 -10.67 -15.10
N ALA A 164 13.06 -9.58 -14.34
CA ALA A 164 12.31 -8.36 -14.60
C ALA A 164 13.23 -7.23 -15.07
N SER A 165 12.74 -6.34 -15.92
CA SER A 165 13.44 -5.16 -16.39
C SER A 165 14.79 -5.52 -17.06
N TYR A 166 15.91 -5.15 -16.46
CA TYR A 166 17.24 -5.51 -16.89
C TYR A 166 17.40 -7.04 -17.05
N GLY A 167 16.91 -7.80 -16.06
CA GLY A 167 16.92 -9.27 -16.09
C GLY A 167 15.99 -9.87 -17.14
N GLY A 168 14.90 -9.21 -17.47
CA GLY A 168 14.00 -9.62 -18.55
C GLY A 168 14.68 -9.52 -19.91
N ALA A 169 15.46 -8.47 -20.17
CA ALA A 169 16.22 -8.32 -21.40
C ALA A 169 17.35 -9.36 -21.51
N VAL A 170 18.01 -9.68 -20.40
CA VAL A 170 18.99 -10.77 -20.35
C VAL A 170 18.34 -12.10 -20.74
N SER A 171 17.10 -12.38 -20.28
CA SER A 171 16.39 -13.61 -20.65
C SER A 171 16.20 -13.72 -22.15
N LEU A 172 15.77 -12.64 -22.82
CA LEU A 172 15.62 -12.57 -24.26
C LEU A 172 16.94 -12.70 -25.01
N LEU A 173 17.97 -11.96 -24.57
CA LEU A 173 19.29 -12.01 -25.17
C LEU A 173 19.91 -13.40 -25.04
N SER A 174 19.81 -14.01 -23.85
CA SER A 174 20.33 -15.36 -23.62
C SER A 174 19.75 -16.39 -24.56
N ALA A 175 18.42 -16.38 -24.76
CA ALA A 175 17.76 -17.26 -25.71
C ALA A 175 18.20 -17.05 -27.17
N GLY A 176 18.57 -15.80 -27.52
CA GLY A 176 19.09 -15.49 -28.86
C GLY A 176 20.56 -15.82 -29.07
N TYR A 177 21.39 -15.83 -28.03
CA TYR A 177 22.81 -16.10 -28.10
C TYR A 177 23.20 -17.53 -27.73
N ASP A 178 22.44 -18.19 -26.84
CA ASP A 178 22.70 -19.55 -26.35
C ASP A 178 21.53 -20.48 -26.66
N LYS A 179 21.76 -21.45 -27.53
CA LYS A 179 20.71 -22.37 -27.99
C LYS A 179 20.31 -23.44 -26.96
N ARG A 180 20.99 -23.49 -25.83
CA ARG A 180 20.66 -24.39 -24.73
C ARG A 180 19.55 -23.84 -23.83
N VAL A 181 19.11 -22.59 -24.03
CA VAL A 181 17.95 -22.05 -23.32
C VAL A 181 16.68 -22.62 -23.92
N ASP A 182 15.85 -23.29 -23.10
CA ASP A 182 14.66 -24.02 -23.55
C ASP A 182 13.36 -23.22 -23.42
N ALA A 183 13.25 -22.31 -22.44
CA ALA A 183 12.08 -21.49 -22.24
C ALA A 183 12.44 -20.17 -21.51
N ILE A 184 11.70 -19.11 -21.78
CA ILE A 184 11.92 -17.83 -21.10
C ILE A 184 10.62 -17.19 -20.61
N ALA A 185 10.73 -16.41 -19.50
CA ALA A 185 9.63 -15.65 -18.94
C ALA A 185 10.08 -14.20 -18.58
N PRO A 186 10.32 -13.33 -19.58
CA PRO A 186 10.73 -11.95 -19.36
C PRO A 186 9.58 -11.08 -18.84
N SER A 187 9.87 -10.22 -17.84
CA SER A 187 8.89 -9.28 -17.27
C SER A 187 9.35 -7.83 -17.46
N ILE A 188 8.40 -6.93 -17.75
CA ILE A 188 8.55 -5.44 -17.82
C ILE A 188 9.88 -5.02 -18.46
N THR A 189 10.14 -5.47 -19.69
CA THR A 189 11.44 -5.32 -20.31
C THR A 189 11.37 -4.70 -21.71
N TYR A 190 12.53 -4.44 -22.28
CA TYR A 190 12.66 -3.89 -23.61
C TYR A 190 12.97 -4.95 -24.69
N TRP A 191 12.48 -4.67 -25.88
CA TRP A 191 12.88 -5.35 -27.11
C TRP A 191 14.01 -4.60 -27.84
N SER A 192 13.86 -3.26 -27.90
CA SER A 192 14.88 -2.36 -28.41
C SER A 192 15.24 -1.31 -27.37
N LEU A 193 16.46 -1.40 -26.83
CA LEU A 193 16.95 -0.41 -25.87
C LEU A 193 17.14 0.97 -26.50
N ALA A 194 17.50 0.99 -27.79
CA ALA A 194 17.60 2.24 -28.55
C ALA A 194 16.23 2.94 -28.66
N GLU A 195 15.17 2.23 -29.04
CA GLU A 195 13.83 2.81 -29.10
C GLU A 195 13.23 3.08 -27.71
N ALA A 196 13.62 2.31 -26.68
CA ALA A 196 13.20 2.56 -25.31
C ALA A 196 13.72 3.89 -24.76
N LEU A 197 14.99 4.23 -25.03
CA LEU A 197 15.65 5.46 -24.55
C LEU A 197 15.58 6.64 -25.54
N PHE A 198 15.42 6.33 -26.85
CA PHE A 198 15.34 7.31 -27.91
C PHE A 198 14.08 7.13 -28.78
N PRO A 199 12.89 7.00 -28.20
CA PRO A 199 11.67 6.73 -28.96
C PRO A 199 11.44 7.81 -30.01
N ASN A 200 11.30 7.38 -31.29
CA ASN A 200 11.16 8.27 -32.44
C ASN A 200 12.24 9.36 -32.54
N GLY A 201 13.46 9.09 -32.07
CA GLY A 201 14.57 10.05 -32.08
C GLY A 201 14.53 11.12 -31.00
N VAL A 202 13.71 10.98 -29.98
CA VAL A 202 13.60 11.91 -28.83
C VAL A 202 14.24 11.29 -27.59
N PHE A 203 15.17 11.99 -26.98
CA PHE A 203 15.89 11.49 -25.82
C PHE A 203 15.03 11.48 -24.54
N LYS A 204 14.90 10.34 -23.93
CA LYS A 204 14.19 10.12 -22.64
C LYS A 204 15.13 10.48 -21.48
N LYS A 205 15.31 11.79 -21.25
CA LYS A 205 16.37 12.35 -20.38
C LYS A 205 16.24 11.96 -18.91
N THR A 206 15.01 11.92 -18.38
CA THR A 206 14.78 11.65 -16.96
C THR A 206 15.13 10.20 -16.60
N TRP A 207 14.68 9.23 -17.41
CA TRP A 207 15.03 7.84 -17.21
C TRP A 207 16.52 7.55 -17.38
N ALA A 208 17.15 8.13 -18.41
CA ALA A 208 18.59 7.96 -18.61
C ALA A 208 19.40 8.58 -17.45
N GLY A 209 18.97 9.72 -16.91
CA GLY A 209 19.57 10.34 -15.72
C GLY A 209 19.38 9.48 -14.46
N LEU A 210 18.20 8.88 -14.30
CA LEU A 210 17.91 7.96 -13.18
C LEU A 210 18.84 6.74 -13.24
N PHE A 211 19.00 6.09 -14.40
CA PHE A 211 19.91 4.96 -14.55
C PHE A 211 21.36 5.32 -14.18
N LEU A 212 21.84 6.45 -14.63
CA LEU A 212 23.18 6.86 -14.30
C LEU A 212 23.38 7.06 -12.80
N ASN A 213 22.41 7.71 -12.13
CA ASN A 213 22.48 7.98 -10.69
C ASN A 213 22.34 6.71 -9.86
N THR A 214 21.33 5.88 -10.13
CA THR A 214 21.11 4.62 -9.40
C THR A 214 22.18 3.58 -9.69
N GLY A 215 22.78 3.62 -10.88
CA GLY A 215 23.92 2.79 -11.24
C GLY A 215 25.25 3.19 -10.60
N GLY A 216 25.28 4.20 -9.75
CA GLY A 216 26.49 4.67 -9.06
C GLY A 216 27.41 5.57 -9.90
N GLY A 217 26.82 6.22 -10.91
CA GLY A 217 27.51 7.18 -11.77
C GLY A 217 28.45 6.57 -12.80
N CYS A 218 29.12 7.40 -13.56
CA CYS A 218 29.99 7.00 -14.68
C CYS A 218 31.11 6.01 -14.33
N ALA A 219 31.55 5.96 -13.09
CA ALA A 219 32.61 5.07 -12.65
C ALA A 219 32.24 3.58 -12.72
N ARG A 220 30.97 3.26 -12.57
CA ARG A 220 30.46 1.87 -12.59
C ARG A 220 30.03 1.39 -13.96
N PHE A 221 29.84 2.30 -14.93
CA PHE A 221 29.48 1.94 -16.30
C PHE A 221 30.71 1.70 -17.18
N GLU A 222 30.52 0.95 -18.25
CA GLU A 222 31.47 0.89 -19.32
C GLU A 222 31.75 2.30 -19.87
N PRO A 223 33.03 2.69 -20.10
CA PRO A 223 33.39 4.05 -20.48
C PRO A 223 32.67 4.57 -21.74
N GLU A 224 32.34 3.68 -22.67
CA GLU A 224 31.64 4.00 -23.88
C GLU A 224 30.20 4.47 -23.61
N LEU A 225 29.49 3.78 -22.71
CA LEU A 225 28.13 4.16 -22.28
C LEU A 225 28.12 5.52 -21.61
N CYS A 226 29.08 5.80 -20.75
CA CYS A 226 29.19 7.09 -20.10
C CYS A 226 29.46 8.23 -21.10
N ARG A 227 30.38 8.03 -22.04
CA ARG A 227 30.66 9.01 -23.11
C ARG A 227 29.43 9.24 -24.00
N MET A 228 28.70 8.18 -24.34
CA MET A 228 27.46 8.26 -25.09
C MET A 228 26.44 9.11 -24.34
N TYR A 229 26.17 8.79 -23.05
CA TYR A 229 25.23 9.54 -22.22
C TYR A 229 25.60 11.03 -22.15
N GLN A 230 26.86 11.36 -21.88
CA GLN A 230 27.31 12.74 -21.75
C GLN A 230 27.12 13.54 -23.06
N ARG A 231 27.34 12.90 -24.24
CA ARG A 231 27.10 13.56 -25.53
C ARG A 231 25.61 13.81 -25.76
N VAL A 232 24.77 12.76 -25.55
CA VAL A 232 23.33 12.85 -25.78
C VAL A 232 22.64 13.78 -24.78
N ALA A 233 23.06 13.74 -23.51
CA ALA A 233 22.52 14.65 -22.48
C ALA A 233 22.82 16.12 -22.77
N ARG A 234 24.00 16.44 -23.38
CA ARG A 234 24.38 17.79 -23.76
C ARG A 234 23.63 18.30 -24.98
N THR A 235 23.42 17.46 -25.96
CA THR A 235 22.79 17.85 -27.22
C THR A 235 21.28 17.72 -27.23
N GLY A 236 20.71 16.88 -26.33
CA GLY A 236 19.29 16.48 -26.36
C GLY A 236 18.93 15.60 -27.57
N VAL A 237 19.90 15.24 -28.43
CA VAL A 237 19.69 14.51 -29.68
C VAL A 237 20.58 13.27 -29.72
N PRO A 238 20.02 12.05 -29.83
CA PRO A 238 20.81 10.85 -30.00
C PRO A 238 21.52 10.83 -31.36
N ASP A 239 22.84 10.61 -31.34
CA ASP A 239 23.65 10.43 -32.54
C ASP A 239 23.59 8.99 -33.03
N GLU A 240 24.09 8.75 -34.25
CA GLU A 240 24.10 7.40 -34.87
C GLU A 240 24.96 6.41 -34.06
N ALA A 241 26.04 6.90 -33.44
CA ALA A 241 26.88 6.03 -32.59
C ALA A 241 26.15 5.59 -31.34
N ALA A 242 25.35 6.49 -30.72
CA ALA A 242 24.51 6.17 -29.56
C ALA A 242 23.44 5.12 -29.93
N ARG A 243 22.80 5.27 -31.10
CA ARG A 243 21.81 4.30 -31.58
C ARG A 243 22.42 2.91 -31.77
N ARG A 244 23.50 2.81 -32.57
CA ARG A 244 24.19 1.54 -32.80
C ARG A 244 24.68 0.88 -31.52
N LEU A 245 25.15 1.67 -30.55
CA LEU A 245 25.59 1.16 -29.26
C LEU A 245 24.48 0.47 -28.49
N LEU A 246 23.29 1.09 -28.46
CA LEU A 246 22.12 0.53 -27.75
C LEU A 246 21.41 -0.56 -28.58
N GLU A 247 21.42 -0.47 -29.90
CA GLU A 247 20.91 -1.53 -30.79
C GLU A 247 21.68 -2.84 -30.60
N ALA A 248 22.99 -2.78 -30.45
CA ALA A 248 23.82 -3.96 -30.19
C ALA A 248 23.49 -4.64 -28.85
N ARG A 249 22.88 -3.95 -27.91
CA ARG A 249 22.44 -4.41 -26.58
C ARG A 249 20.94 -4.71 -26.52
N SER A 250 20.29 -4.70 -27.66
CA SER A 250 18.86 -4.93 -27.77
C SER A 250 18.56 -6.37 -28.18
N PRO A 251 17.58 -7.05 -27.52
CA PRO A 251 17.09 -8.35 -27.99
C PRO A 251 16.69 -8.38 -29.46
N ALA A 252 16.22 -7.27 -30.01
CA ALA A 252 15.89 -7.11 -31.43
C ALA A 252 17.04 -7.48 -32.36
N ALA A 253 18.31 -7.25 -31.96
CA ALA A 253 19.49 -7.61 -32.76
C ALA A 253 19.61 -9.10 -33.01
N VAL A 254 19.08 -9.93 -32.11
CA VAL A 254 19.10 -11.39 -32.19
C VAL A 254 17.70 -11.99 -32.31
N GLY A 255 16.71 -11.19 -32.53
CA GLY A 255 15.30 -11.57 -32.52
C GLY A 255 14.94 -12.73 -33.42
N LYS A 256 15.60 -12.85 -34.57
CA LYS A 256 15.43 -13.99 -35.52
C LYS A 256 15.96 -15.34 -35.00
N ARG A 257 16.69 -15.31 -33.88
CA ARG A 257 17.28 -16.52 -33.27
C ARG A 257 16.53 -16.99 -32.04
N ILE A 258 15.56 -16.19 -31.53
CA ILE A 258 14.74 -16.55 -30.40
C ILE A 258 13.57 -17.41 -30.91
N ASP A 259 13.66 -18.69 -30.67
CA ASP A 259 12.72 -19.70 -31.17
C ASP A 259 12.20 -20.63 -30.04
N VAL A 260 12.29 -20.14 -28.78
CA VAL A 260 11.88 -20.86 -27.57
C VAL A 260 10.54 -20.35 -27.02
N PRO A 261 9.78 -21.18 -26.31
CA PRO A 261 8.57 -20.78 -25.63
C PRO A 261 8.80 -19.55 -24.75
N THR A 262 7.98 -18.50 -24.95
CA THR A 262 8.17 -17.20 -24.32
C THR A 262 6.88 -16.70 -23.68
N LEU A 263 6.93 -16.38 -22.37
CA LEU A 263 5.83 -15.76 -21.63
C LEU A 263 6.20 -14.33 -21.26
N PHE A 264 5.54 -13.34 -21.86
CA PHE A 264 5.75 -11.93 -21.55
C PHE A 264 4.81 -11.43 -20.45
N PHE A 265 5.38 -10.70 -19.49
CA PHE A 265 4.63 -9.80 -18.60
C PHE A 265 5.05 -8.36 -18.89
N GLN A 266 4.12 -7.52 -19.35
CA GLN A 266 4.43 -6.13 -19.66
C GLN A 266 3.53 -5.17 -18.89
N GLY A 267 4.13 -4.12 -18.32
CA GLY A 267 3.44 -3.13 -17.50
C GLY A 267 2.56 -2.18 -18.32
N GLN A 268 1.33 -1.95 -17.89
CA GLN A 268 0.50 -0.90 -18.44
C GLN A 268 0.93 0.49 -17.97
N ASN A 269 1.46 0.60 -16.74
CA ASN A 269 2.02 1.82 -16.16
C ASN A 269 3.55 1.84 -16.33
N ASP A 270 4.00 1.84 -17.57
CA ASP A 270 5.42 1.74 -17.89
C ASP A 270 5.83 2.74 -18.99
N SER A 271 6.31 3.90 -18.57
CA SER A 271 6.85 4.90 -19.50
C SER A 271 8.28 4.58 -19.93
N LEU A 272 8.98 3.70 -19.20
CA LEU A 272 10.34 3.27 -19.59
C LEU A 272 10.28 2.27 -20.72
N PHE A 273 9.52 1.18 -20.53
CA PHE A 273 9.34 0.10 -21.52
C PHE A 273 7.84 -0.11 -21.79
N PRO A 274 7.24 0.73 -22.65
CA PRO A 274 5.81 0.65 -22.92
C PRO A 274 5.41 -0.65 -23.62
N LEU A 275 4.10 -0.95 -23.61
CA LEU A 275 3.51 -2.18 -24.19
C LEU A 275 3.99 -2.50 -25.61
N GLY A 276 4.41 -1.50 -26.39
CA GLY A 276 4.99 -1.68 -27.72
C GLY A 276 6.23 -2.55 -27.76
N GLN A 277 7.02 -2.56 -26.68
CA GLN A 277 8.22 -3.40 -26.60
C GLN A 277 7.87 -4.89 -26.57
N ALA A 278 6.88 -5.29 -25.79
CA ALA A 278 6.40 -6.67 -25.77
C ALA A 278 5.67 -7.06 -27.06
N ASP A 279 4.92 -6.12 -27.67
CA ASP A 279 4.22 -6.38 -28.95
C ASP A 279 5.20 -6.71 -30.07
N GLU A 280 6.26 -5.93 -30.23
CA GLU A 280 7.30 -6.17 -31.25
C GLU A 280 8.04 -7.48 -30.99
N ALA A 281 8.40 -7.74 -29.72
CA ALA A 281 9.04 -8.97 -29.32
C ALA A 281 8.17 -10.20 -29.61
N ALA A 282 6.91 -10.17 -29.16
CA ALA A 282 5.96 -11.26 -29.36
C ALA A 282 5.73 -11.56 -30.87
N ARG A 283 5.63 -10.52 -31.68
CA ARG A 283 5.48 -10.66 -33.13
C ARG A 283 6.70 -11.30 -33.78
N ALA A 284 7.89 -10.84 -33.38
CA ALA A 284 9.14 -11.38 -33.92
C ALA A 284 9.35 -12.86 -33.55
N ILE A 285 9.14 -13.20 -32.27
CA ILE A 285 9.35 -14.58 -31.77
C ILE A 285 8.28 -15.52 -32.29
N ARG A 286 7.02 -15.11 -32.41
CA ARG A 286 5.99 -15.93 -33.09
C ARG A 286 6.30 -16.18 -34.54
N ALA A 287 6.88 -15.22 -35.24
CA ALA A 287 7.30 -15.39 -36.63
C ALA A 287 8.41 -16.45 -36.78
N ASN A 288 9.16 -16.76 -35.73
CA ASN A 288 10.13 -17.85 -35.69
C ASN A 288 9.48 -19.22 -35.36
N GLY A 289 8.15 -19.26 -35.09
CA GLY A 289 7.40 -20.50 -34.81
C GLY A 289 7.30 -20.86 -33.32
N ALA A 290 7.82 -20.06 -32.42
CA ALA A 290 7.75 -20.34 -30.99
C ALA A 290 6.37 -20.01 -30.39
N PRO A 291 5.90 -20.76 -29.37
CA PRO A 291 4.76 -20.36 -28.54
C PRO A 291 5.05 -19.07 -27.79
N VAL A 292 4.10 -18.12 -27.84
CA VAL A 292 4.25 -16.85 -27.14
C VAL A 292 2.94 -16.46 -26.47
N ASP A 293 2.96 -16.28 -25.17
CA ASP A 293 1.87 -15.70 -24.39
C ASP A 293 2.24 -14.29 -23.91
N VAL A 294 1.23 -13.42 -23.80
CA VAL A 294 1.41 -12.02 -23.39
C VAL A 294 0.45 -11.66 -22.30
N ASP A 295 0.97 -11.08 -21.22
CA ASP A 295 0.21 -10.65 -20.05
C ASP A 295 0.47 -9.15 -19.79
N TRP A 296 -0.57 -8.31 -19.90
CA TRP A 296 -0.49 -6.90 -19.55
C TRP A 296 -0.88 -6.72 -18.09
N ILE A 297 0.10 -6.53 -17.24
CA ILE A 297 -0.08 -6.36 -15.80
C ILE A 297 -0.42 -4.89 -15.45
N ALA A 298 -1.10 -4.68 -14.32
CA ALA A 298 -1.51 -3.35 -13.89
C ALA A 298 -0.35 -2.43 -13.51
N GLY A 299 0.76 -2.99 -13.02
CA GLY A 299 1.96 -2.25 -12.64
C GLY A 299 2.93 -2.00 -13.79
N GLY A 300 4.10 -1.44 -13.47
CA GLY A 300 5.23 -1.15 -14.37
C GLY A 300 6.28 -0.32 -13.65
N HIS A 301 7.23 0.26 -14.39
CA HIS A 301 8.30 1.08 -13.80
C HIS A 301 7.80 2.40 -13.17
N ASP A 302 6.62 2.88 -13.55
CA ASP A 302 6.01 4.08 -12.98
C ASP A 302 5.08 3.77 -11.79
N GLY A 303 5.06 2.51 -11.32
CA GLY A 303 4.25 2.07 -10.18
C GLY A 303 3.03 1.23 -10.58
N GLY A 304 2.07 1.12 -9.68
CA GLY A 304 0.92 0.23 -9.80
C GLY A 304 1.17 -1.16 -9.20
N ALA A 305 0.15 -2.03 -9.25
CA ALA A 305 0.23 -3.37 -8.66
C ALA A 305 1.05 -4.32 -9.54
N MET A 306 2.14 -4.81 -9.00
CA MET A 306 3.05 -5.75 -9.70
C MET A 306 2.54 -7.18 -9.78
N GLU A 307 1.46 -7.55 -9.09
CA GLU A 307 0.84 -8.87 -9.14
C GLU A 307 1.81 -10.04 -8.90
N THR A 308 2.81 -9.84 -8.04
CA THR A 308 3.99 -10.71 -7.87
C THR A 308 3.64 -12.18 -7.61
N ALA A 309 2.61 -12.44 -6.79
CA ALA A 309 2.18 -13.81 -6.47
C ALA A 309 1.60 -14.53 -7.70
N ARG A 310 0.78 -13.83 -8.50
CA ARG A 310 0.16 -14.35 -9.70
C ARG A 310 1.19 -14.61 -10.81
N ILE A 311 2.09 -13.63 -11.01
CA ILE A 311 3.20 -13.77 -11.97
C ILE A 311 4.06 -14.96 -11.60
N ALA A 312 4.46 -15.11 -10.35
CA ALA A 312 5.28 -16.23 -9.90
C ALA A 312 4.60 -17.59 -10.13
N GLY A 313 3.29 -17.69 -9.88
CA GLY A 313 2.51 -18.89 -10.21
C GLY A 313 2.56 -19.20 -11.71
N ARG A 314 2.22 -18.22 -12.55
CA ARG A 314 2.18 -18.41 -14.00
C ARG A 314 3.56 -18.72 -14.62
N VAL A 315 4.64 -18.15 -14.08
CA VAL A 315 6.02 -18.50 -14.46
C VAL A 315 6.32 -19.96 -14.11
N THR A 316 5.88 -20.43 -12.92
CA THR A 316 6.05 -21.82 -12.52
C THR A 316 5.29 -22.76 -13.45
N ASP A 317 4.00 -22.47 -13.73
CA ASP A 317 3.17 -23.27 -14.66
C ASP A 317 3.78 -23.31 -16.07
N TRP A 318 4.32 -22.17 -16.55
CA TRP A 318 5.01 -22.08 -17.83
C TRP A 318 6.24 -22.99 -17.88
N PHE A 319 7.07 -22.97 -16.86
CA PHE A 319 8.24 -23.82 -16.78
C PHE A 319 7.88 -25.29 -16.54
N ASP A 320 6.84 -25.59 -15.77
CA ASP A 320 6.33 -26.95 -15.60
C ASP A 320 5.91 -27.53 -16.95
N ARG A 321 5.25 -26.73 -17.79
CA ARG A 321 4.85 -27.15 -19.15
C ARG A 321 6.03 -27.39 -20.07
N TYR A 322 7.04 -26.50 -20.10
CA TYR A 322 8.08 -26.51 -21.12
C TYR A 322 9.42 -27.07 -20.64
N LEU A 323 9.77 -26.99 -19.37
CA LEU A 323 11.02 -27.57 -18.85
C LEU A 323 10.81 -28.94 -18.21
N LYS A 324 9.71 -29.15 -17.46
CA LYS A 324 9.37 -30.50 -16.95
C LYS A 324 8.63 -31.35 -17.97
N GLU A 325 8.10 -30.74 -19.04
CA GLU A 325 7.32 -31.38 -20.10
C GLU A 325 5.96 -31.93 -19.59
N GLU A 326 5.41 -31.32 -18.56
CA GLU A 326 4.10 -31.66 -17.99
C GLU A 326 2.97 -31.17 -18.92
N LYS A 327 2.61 -32.00 -19.91
CA LYS A 327 1.66 -31.64 -20.99
C LYS A 327 0.26 -31.22 -20.50
N GLY A 328 -0.11 -31.61 -19.29
CA GLY A 328 -1.41 -31.27 -18.68
C GLY A 328 -1.44 -29.93 -17.93
N THR A 329 -0.30 -29.27 -17.77
CA THR A 329 -0.23 -28.00 -17.04
C THR A 329 -0.92 -26.89 -17.83
N ASP A 330 -1.86 -26.21 -17.18
CA ASP A 330 -2.53 -25.02 -17.71
C ASP A 330 -1.63 -23.78 -17.52
N THR A 331 -1.10 -23.27 -18.62
CA THR A 331 -0.24 -22.07 -18.63
C THR A 331 -1.04 -20.75 -18.60
N GLY A 332 -2.37 -20.84 -18.52
CA GLY A 332 -3.26 -19.68 -18.62
C GLY A 332 -3.53 -19.24 -20.06
N PRO A 333 -4.26 -18.15 -20.27
CA PRO A 333 -4.68 -17.65 -21.58
C PRO A 333 -3.49 -17.12 -22.38
N ALA A 334 -3.55 -17.23 -23.71
CA ALA A 334 -2.51 -16.70 -24.60
C ALA A 334 -2.40 -15.17 -24.58
N PHE A 335 -3.46 -14.49 -24.13
CA PHE A 335 -3.45 -13.08 -23.79
C PHE A 335 -4.27 -12.81 -22.54
N ARG A 336 -3.69 -12.00 -21.65
CA ARG A 336 -4.37 -11.48 -20.48
C ARG A 336 -4.07 -9.99 -20.31
N VAL A 337 -5.07 -9.23 -19.91
CA VAL A 337 -4.88 -7.84 -19.45
C VAL A 337 -5.52 -7.68 -18.08
N THR A 338 -4.79 -7.11 -17.14
CA THR A 338 -5.32 -6.78 -15.81
C THR A 338 -5.98 -5.42 -15.85
N ARG A 339 -7.26 -5.38 -15.50
CA ARG A 339 -8.11 -4.18 -15.44
C ARG A 339 -8.39 -3.80 -14.00
N THR A 340 -8.54 -2.50 -13.74
CA THR A 340 -8.99 -2.00 -12.45
C THR A 340 -10.51 -2.11 -12.37
N GLY A 341 -11.03 -2.94 -11.48
CA GLY A 341 -12.47 -3.22 -11.33
C GLY A 341 -13.19 -2.41 -10.26
N GLY A 342 -12.51 -1.44 -9.64
CA GLY A 342 -13.02 -0.65 -8.52
C GLY A 342 -12.00 -0.57 -7.39
N VAL A 343 -12.45 -0.10 -6.22
CA VAL A 343 -11.62 0.01 -5.02
C VAL A 343 -12.21 -0.91 -3.96
N ASP A 344 -11.38 -1.71 -3.30
CA ASP A 344 -11.79 -2.49 -2.14
C ASP A 344 -12.14 -1.53 -1.00
N SER A 345 -13.32 -1.71 -0.41
CA SER A 345 -13.82 -0.83 0.65
C SER A 345 -13.15 -1.08 2.00
N THR A 346 -12.39 -2.17 2.14
CA THR A 346 -11.77 -2.56 3.41
C THR A 346 -10.38 -1.98 3.60
N ASP A 347 -9.58 -1.90 2.52
CA ASP A 347 -8.19 -1.43 2.57
C ASP A 347 -7.88 -0.30 1.58
N GLY A 348 -8.85 0.09 0.75
CA GLY A 348 -8.68 1.13 -0.27
C GLY A 348 -7.87 0.69 -1.48
N ALA A 349 -7.49 -0.58 -1.58
CA ALA A 349 -6.71 -1.09 -2.69
C ALA A 349 -7.55 -1.20 -3.97
N ALA A 350 -6.89 -1.03 -5.12
CA ALA A 350 -7.55 -1.23 -6.40
C ALA A 350 -7.90 -2.72 -6.60
N THR A 351 -9.17 -3.02 -6.82
CA THR A 351 -9.60 -4.37 -7.16
C THR A 351 -9.17 -4.68 -8.60
N LEU A 352 -8.29 -5.67 -8.74
CA LEU A 352 -7.79 -6.11 -10.05
C LEU A 352 -8.66 -7.23 -10.61
N ARG A 353 -8.98 -7.14 -11.91
CA ARG A 353 -9.72 -8.16 -12.65
C ARG A 353 -8.96 -8.53 -13.92
N GLY A 354 -8.80 -9.81 -14.15
CA GLY A 354 -8.27 -10.31 -15.42
C GLY A 354 -9.32 -10.22 -16.53
N ALA A 355 -8.86 -9.89 -17.73
CA ALA A 355 -9.61 -10.06 -18.96
C ALA A 355 -8.75 -10.83 -19.94
N ASP A 356 -9.27 -11.89 -20.47
CA ASP A 356 -8.52 -12.93 -21.15
C ASP A 356 -8.95 -13.09 -22.60
N ALA A 357 -8.05 -13.57 -23.46
CA ALA A 357 -8.36 -13.98 -24.82
C ALA A 357 -7.50 -15.20 -25.24
N GLU A 358 -8.04 -16.02 -26.14
CA GLU A 358 -7.35 -17.21 -26.68
C GLU A 358 -6.15 -16.87 -27.56
N ALA A 359 -6.06 -15.62 -28.02
CA ALA A 359 -4.94 -15.14 -28.84
C ALA A 359 -4.59 -13.69 -28.48
N TYR A 360 -3.29 -13.38 -28.49
CA TYR A 360 -2.85 -12.00 -28.31
C TYR A 360 -3.29 -11.13 -29.49
N PRO A 361 -4.11 -10.07 -29.27
CA PRO A 361 -4.66 -9.28 -30.36
C PRO A 361 -3.67 -8.34 -31.04
N GLY A 362 -2.49 -8.08 -30.41
CA GLY A 362 -1.59 -7.01 -30.84
C GLY A 362 -2.14 -5.60 -30.58
N LEU A 363 -1.35 -4.59 -30.91
CA LEU A 363 -1.69 -3.19 -30.58
C LEU A 363 -2.61 -2.49 -31.60
N GLY A 364 -2.90 -3.08 -32.73
CA GLY A 364 -3.56 -2.37 -33.84
C GLY A 364 -4.69 -3.11 -34.55
N ASN A 365 -5.28 -4.17 -33.99
CA ASN A 365 -6.16 -5.06 -34.69
C ASN A 365 -7.47 -4.39 -35.13
N ARG A 366 -8.53 -4.42 -34.41
CA ARG A 366 -9.77 -3.76 -34.83
C ARG A 366 -9.73 -2.27 -34.48
N ARG A 367 -9.90 -1.39 -35.48
CA ARG A 367 -9.90 0.05 -35.27
C ARG A 367 -11.30 0.62 -35.44
N ARG A 368 -11.61 1.57 -34.55
CA ARG A 368 -12.81 2.39 -34.64
C ARG A 368 -12.38 3.84 -34.83
N ASP A 369 -13.01 4.51 -35.81
CA ASP A 369 -12.74 5.89 -36.09
C ASP A 369 -13.54 6.77 -35.11
N VAL A 370 -12.84 7.75 -34.51
CA VAL A 370 -13.41 8.77 -33.63
C VAL A 370 -13.10 10.14 -34.21
N GLU A 371 -14.11 10.84 -34.66
CA GLU A 371 -13.96 12.20 -35.18
C GLU A 371 -13.57 13.16 -34.06
N LEU A 372 -12.52 13.95 -34.29
CA LEU A 372 -12.07 15.00 -33.38
C LEU A 372 -12.38 16.36 -33.99
N GLY A 373 -13.03 17.23 -33.23
CA GLY A 373 -13.32 18.59 -33.61
C GLY A 373 -12.09 19.50 -33.56
N GLY A 374 -12.10 20.49 -34.40
CA GLY A 374 -11.09 21.56 -34.39
C GLY A 374 -10.29 21.67 -35.70
N GLY A 375 -10.20 22.87 -36.22
CA GLY A 375 -9.38 23.17 -37.40
C GLY A 375 -7.88 23.18 -37.10
N THR A 376 -7.13 24.05 -37.78
CA THR A 376 -5.72 24.28 -37.49
C THR A 376 -5.53 24.88 -36.10
N ARG A 377 -4.66 24.27 -35.29
CA ARG A 377 -4.27 24.79 -33.99
C ARG A 377 -2.87 25.35 -34.02
N HIS A 378 -2.68 26.45 -33.31
CA HIS A 378 -1.40 27.16 -33.17
C HIS A 378 -0.92 26.99 -31.73
N PHE A 379 0.36 26.75 -31.56
CA PHE A 379 1.01 26.64 -30.26
C PHE A 379 2.53 26.84 -30.47
N GLU A 380 3.25 26.95 -29.37
CA GLU A 380 4.67 27.33 -29.42
C GLU A 380 5.53 26.35 -28.64
N ASN A 381 6.75 26.15 -29.12
CA ASN A 381 7.83 25.60 -28.30
C ASN A 381 8.52 26.79 -27.62
N PRO A 382 8.54 26.89 -26.30
CA PRO A 382 9.18 28.01 -25.60
C PRO A 382 10.69 27.91 -25.65
N ALA A 383 11.37 29.02 -25.43
CA ALA A 383 12.83 29.09 -25.37
C ALA A 383 13.36 28.14 -24.27
N GLY A 384 14.36 27.31 -24.60
CA GLY A 384 14.90 26.30 -23.68
C GLY A 384 13.94 25.14 -23.35
N GLY A 385 12.78 25.05 -24.02
CA GLY A 385 11.76 24.03 -23.72
C GLY A 385 11.17 24.16 -22.31
N SER A 386 11.09 25.36 -21.74
CA SER A 386 10.69 25.61 -20.35
C SER A 386 9.59 26.68 -20.26
N PRO A 387 8.57 26.48 -19.38
CA PRO A 387 8.37 25.33 -18.50
C PRO A 387 7.91 24.09 -19.26
N PRO A 388 8.39 22.87 -18.89
CA PRO A 388 7.97 21.66 -19.56
C PRO A 388 6.62 21.18 -19.03
N ALA A 389 5.76 20.65 -19.92
CA ALA A 389 4.56 19.94 -19.53
C ALA A 389 4.90 18.72 -18.65
N ILE A 390 3.98 18.32 -17.79
CA ILE A 390 4.13 17.17 -16.90
C ILE A 390 3.13 16.10 -17.33
N SER A 391 3.60 14.92 -17.69
CA SER A 391 2.72 13.77 -18.00
C SER A 391 2.73 12.72 -16.91
N GLY A 392 3.83 12.64 -16.18
CA GLY A 392 4.07 11.74 -15.04
C GLY A 392 5.43 12.06 -14.43
N LEU A 393 5.71 11.50 -13.28
CA LEU A 393 7.01 11.59 -12.62
C LEU A 393 7.66 10.19 -12.64
N PRO A 394 8.61 9.94 -13.58
CA PRO A 394 9.25 8.65 -13.72
C PRO A 394 9.96 8.18 -12.44
N GLY A 395 9.81 6.91 -12.10
CA GLY A 395 10.57 6.26 -11.03
C GLY A 395 10.07 6.47 -9.60
N LEU A 396 8.98 7.20 -9.36
CA LEU A 396 8.42 7.38 -8.01
C LEU A 396 7.65 6.16 -7.47
N GLY A 397 7.43 5.14 -8.30
CA GLY A 397 6.71 3.92 -7.92
C GLY A 397 7.44 2.62 -8.28
N GLY A 398 8.70 2.69 -8.70
CA GLY A 398 9.46 1.52 -9.16
C GLY A 398 9.99 0.64 -8.01
N PRO A 399 10.32 -0.65 -8.28
CA PRO A 399 10.80 -1.63 -7.30
C PRO A 399 12.16 -1.31 -6.66
N GLY A 400 12.81 -0.21 -7.00
CA GLY A 400 14.06 0.28 -6.40
C GLY A 400 13.90 1.38 -5.36
N GLY A 401 12.69 1.88 -5.13
CA GLY A 401 12.39 2.81 -4.04
C GLY A 401 11.95 2.01 -2.81
N GLY A 402 12.86 1.66 -1.93
CA GLY A 402 12.76 0.88 -0.72
C GLY A 402 11.37 0.78 -0.04
N ALA A 403 10.52 -0.04 -0.59
CA ALA A 403 9.36 -0.56 0.10
C ALA A 403 9.61 -2.06 0.32
N GLY A 404 10.17 -2.37 1.47
CA GLY A 404 10.07 -3.72 2.03
C GLY A 404 8.59 -4.08 2.15
N GLU A 405 8.30 -5.36 2.15
CA GLU A 405 6.95 -5.95 2.24
C GLU A 405 6.10 -5.45 3.45
N GLU A 406 6.62 -4.59 4.29
CA GLU A 406 5.98 -4.01 5.48
C GLU A 406 6.27 -2.51 5.61
N GLY A 407 5.73 -1.67 4.74
CA GLY A 407 5.89 -0.23 4.94
C GLY A 407 5.02 0.61 4.03
N GLY A 408 4.11 1.34 4.61
CA GLY A 408 3.11 2.17 3.96
C GLY A 408 3.68 3.03 2.82
N GLY A 409 3.20 2.76 1.62
CA GLY A 409 3.49 3.59 0.46
C GLY A 409 3.12 5.04 0.75
N THR A 410 3.99 5.96 0.32
CA THR A 410 3.71 7.39 0.43
C THR A 410 2.38 7.73 -0.27
N ALA A 411 1.68 8.75 0.20
CA ALA A 411 0.41 9.21 -0.39
C ALA A 411 0.50 9.41 -1.92
N LEU A 412 1.70 9.71 -2.45
CA LEU A 412 1.98 9.85 -3.87
C LEU A 412 1.96 8.50 -4.62
N SER A 413 2.47 7.42 -4.01
CA SER A 413 2.44 6.08 -4.62
C SER A 413 1.01 5.49 -4.62
N GLN A 414 0.21 5.84 -3.61
CA GLN A 414 -1.22 5.50 -3.59
C GLN A 414 -2.00 6.27 -4.66
N LEU A 415 -1.68 7.54 -4.91
CA LEU A 415 -2.29 8.31 -6.00
C LEU A 415 -1.95 7.73 -7.39
N SER A 416 -0.73 7.23 -7.58
CA SER A 416 -0.33 6.57 -8.84
C SER A 416 -1.04 5.23 -9.06
N SER A 417 -1.35 4.49 -7.98
CA SER A 417 -2.10 3.22 -8.06
C SER A 417 -3.55 3.41 -8.51
N PHE A 418 -4.13 4.60 -8.33
CA PHE A 418 -5.48 4.94 -8.80
C PHE A 418 -5.52 5.39 -10.28
N GLY A 419 -4.42 5.36 -11.02
CA GLY A 419 -4.35 5.86 -12.39
C GLY A 419 -4.61 7.38 -12.51
N ARG A 420 -4.55 8.12 -11.41
CA ARG A 420 -4.74 9.56 -11.33
C ARG A 420 -3.41 10.26 -11.08
N GLY A 421 -2.47 10.11 -12.01
CA GLY A 421 -1.25 10.91 -12.00
C GLY A 421 -1.57 12.39 -12.25
N ILE A 422 -0.72 13.25 -11.73
CA ILE A 422 -0.77 14.68 -12.05
C ILE A 422 -0.24 14.83 -13.48
N SER A 423 -1.12 15.19 -14.44
CA SER A 423 -0.70 15.64 -15.76
C SER A 423 -1.08 17.10 -15.96
N PHE A 424 -0.19 17.87 -16.53
CA PHE A 424 -0.39 19.30 -16.75
C PHE A 424 0.26 19.75 -18.06
N ASP A 425 -0.54 20.38 -18.93
CA ASP A 425 -0.10 20.97 -20.19
C ASP A 425 -0.22 22.49 -20.11
N PHE A 426 0.92 23.21 -20.30
CA PHE A 426 0.94 24.67 -20.21
C PHE A 426 0.14 25.33 -21.32
N PRO A 427 -0.66 26.36 -21.03
CA PRO A 427 -1.35 27.18 -22.05
C PRO A 427 -0.39 27.73 -23.10
N GLY A 428 -0.81 27.69 -24.35
CA GLY A 428 0.02 28.19 -25.50
C GLY A 428 1.07 27.19 -25.99
N GLN A 429 1.39 26.13 -25.24
CA GLN A 429 2.39 25.11 -25.59
C GLN A 429 1.79 23.81 -26.13
N HIS A 430 0.48 23.75 -26.37
CA HIS A 430 -0.16 22.54 -26.88
C HIS A 430 -1.32 22.82 -27.83
N ALA A 431 -1.56 21.89 -28.72
CA ALA A 431 -2.77 21.82 -29.54
C ALA A 431 -3.73 20.80 -28.95
N ARG A 432 -5.01 21.12 -28.89
CA ARG A 432 -6.06 20.29 -28.29
C ARG A 432 -7.20 20.05 -29.26
N PHE A 433 -7.63 18.77 -29.39
CA PHE A 433 -8.70 18.34 -30.28
C PHE A 433 -9.64 17.39 -29.51
N ASP A 434 -10.91 17.75 -29.41
CA ASP A 434 -11.90 17.02 -28.61
C ASP A 434 -12.89 16.29 -29.50
N SER A 435 -13.34 15.10 -29.11
CA SER A 435 -14.46 14.41 -29.74
C SER A 435 -15.79 15.00 -29.27
N ALA A 436 -16.87 14.70 -29.98
CA ALA A 436 -18.21 14.79 -29.41
C ALA A 436 -18.35 13.84 -28.21
N PRO A 437 -19.30 14.08 -27.27
CA PRO A 437 -19.59 13.14 -26.21
C PRO A 437 -19.89 11.74 -26.76
N LEU A 438 -19.29 10.72 -26.16
CA LEU A 438 -19.48 9.35 -26.60
C LEU A 438 -20.93 8.89 -26.36
N ARG A 439 -21.55 8.30 -27.38
CA ARG A 439 -22.93 7.78 -27.29
C ARG A 439 -23.03 6.46 -26.54
N ARG A 440 -21.94 5.72 -26.41
CA ARG A 440 -21.77 4.43 -25.71
C ARG A 440 -20.36 4.32 -25.18
N ASP A 441 -20.16 3.41 -24.26
CA ASP A 441 -18.83 3.11 -23.75
C ASP A 441 -17.88 2.70 -24.89
N LEU A 442 -16.64 3.12 -24.77
CA LEU A 442 -15.56 2.82 -25.70
C LEU A 442 -14.36 2.33 -24.91
N ARG A 443 -13.95 1.11 -25.13
CA ARG A 443 -12.69 0.60 -24.58
C ARG A 443 -11.62 0.67 -25.64
N ILE A 444 -10.51 1.32 -25.29
CA ILE A 444 -9.26 1.35 -26.04
C ILE A 444 -8.43 0.17 -25.54
N THR A 445 -8.00 -0.72 -26.42
CA THR A 445 -7.05 -1.79 -26.11
C THR A 445 -6.00 -1.82 -27.21
N GLY A 446 -4.89 -1.15 -26.99
CA GLY A 446 -3.80 -0.98 -27.96
C GLY A 446 -3.37 0.47 -28.18
N ALA A 447 -2.71 0.76 -29.31
CA ALA A 447 -2.13 2.06 -29.64
C ALA A 447 -2.99 2.83 -30.66
N PRO A 448 -3.65 3.96 -30.26
CA PRO A 448 -4.38 4.81 -31.19
C PRO A 448 -3.44 5.48 -32.21
N THR A 449 -3.93 5.73 -33.42
CA THR A 449 -3.17 6.43 -34.47
C THR A 449 -3.95 7.58 -35.07
N VAL A 450 -3.26 8.65 -35.44
CA VAL A 450 -3.86 9.84 -36.09
C VAL A 450 -2.94 10.42 -37.16
N ARG A 451 -3.51 10.87 -38.27
CA ARG A 451 -2.77 11.59 -39.29
C ARG A 451 -2.87 13.11 -39.06
N VAL A 452 -1.71 13.77 -39.05
CA VAL A 452 -1.61 15.18 -38.72
C VAL A 452 -0.71 15.88 -39.74
N GLN A 453 -1.16 17.00 -40.27
CA GLN A 453 -0.29 17.91 -41.00
C GLN A 453 0.36 18.88 -40.04
N LEU A 454 1.69 18.91 -40.04
CA LEU A 454 2.51 19.67 -39.11
C LEU A 454 3.31 20.73 -39.88
N LYS A 455 3.32 21.98 -39.34
CA LYS A 455 4.17 23.07 -39.81
C LYS A 455 4.89 23.68 -38.62
N SER A 456 6.14 24.08 -38.84
CA SER A 456 6.96 24.73 -37.82
C SER A 456 7.73 25.88 -38.45
N SER A 457 8.07 26.89 -37.66
CA SER A 457 9.07 27.91 -38.05
C SER A 457 10.50 27.33 -38.04
N SER A 458 10.73 26.21 -37.41
CA SER A 458 11.99 25.46 -37.40
C SER A 458 11.91 24.21 -38.28
N ALA A 459 13.06 23.77 -38.81
CA ALA A 459 13.18 22.56 -39.61
C ALA A 459 13.03 21.29 -38.79
N ASP A 460 13.24 21.33 -37.49
CA ASP A 460 13.12 20.22 -36.53
C ASP A 460 11.99 20.51 -35.53
N MET A 461 11.04 19.62 -35.40
CA MET A 461 9.88 19.72 -34.53
C MET A 461 9.78 18.48 -33.65
N VAL A 462 9.64 18.67 -32.37
CA VAL A 462 9.34 17.59 -31.40
C VAL A 462 7.96 17.81 -30.82
N LEU A 463 7.18 16.75 -30.76
CA LEU A 463 5.83 16.72 -30.21
C LEU A 463 5.67 15.57 -29.22
N PHE A 464 4.75 15.77 -28.31
CA PHE A 464 4.37 14.81 -27.28
C PHE A 464 2.86 14.56 -27.36
N GLY A 465 2.49 13.44 -27.97
CA GLY A 465 1.09 13.05 -28.19
C GLY A 465 0.51 12.38 -26.95
N LYS A 466 -0.67 12.84 -26.52
CA LYS A 466 -1.41 12.33 -25.36
C LYS A 466 -2.88 12.12 -25.70
N VAL A 467 -3.50 11.12 -25.10
CA VAL A 467 -4.95 10.89 -25.23
C VAL A 467 -5.55 10.93 -23.83
N TYR A 468 -6.43 11.90 -23.60
CA TYR A 468 -7.13 12.06 -22.35
C TYR A 468 -8.55 11.52 -22.42
N ASP A 469 -9.01 10.96 -21.35
CA ASP A 469 -10.41 10.72 -21.03
C ASP A 469 -10.95 11.93 -20.28
N VAL A 470 -11.92 12.64 -20.88
CA VAL A 470 -12.55 13.82 -20.31
C VAL A 470 -13.94 13.45 -19.83
N GLY A 471 -14.16 13.61 -18.55
CA GLY A 471 -15.44 13.29 -17.92
C GLY A 471 -16.62 14.07 -18.50
N SER A 472 -17.82 13.58 -18.25
CA SER A 472 -19.07 14.21 -18.71
C SER A 472 -19.30 15.63 -18.16
N ASP A 473 -18.63 15.97 -17.05
CA ASP A 473 -18.59 17.31 -16.45
C ASP A 473 -17.70 18.30 -17.21
N GLY A 474 -16.87 17.82 -18.14
CA GLY A 474 -15.92 18.60 -18.92
C GLY A 474 -14.73 19.13 -18.15
N THR A 475 -14.65 18.89 -16.84
CA THR A 475 -13.58 19.39 -15.94
C THR A 475 -12.63 18.29 -15.48
N SER A 476 -13.12 17.08 -15.37
CA SER A 476 -12.34 15.89 -14.97
C SER A 476 -11.56 15.35 -16.17
N GLU A 477 -10.23 15.35 -16.09
CA GLU A 477 -9.34 14.85 -17.17
C GLU A 477 -8.46 13.74 -16.60
N VAL A 478 -8.38 12.62 -17.30
CA VAL A 478 -7.51 11.49 -16.93
C VAL A 478 -6.63 11.17 -18.13
N LEU A 479 -5.30 11.19 -17.93
CA LEU A 479 -4.33 10.66 -18.88
C LEU A 479 -4.10 9.17 -18.55
N PRO A 480 -4.61 8.20 -19.36
CA PRO A 480 -4.46 6.79 -19.08
C PRO A 480 -2.99 6.39 -18.89
N SER A 481 -2.69 5.74 -17.78
CA SER A 481 -1.34 5.29 -17.43
C SER A 481 -0.25 6.38 -17.44
N ASN A 482 -0.62 7.65 -17.51
CA ASN A 482 0.29 8.82 -17.62
C ASN A 482 1.30 8.73 -18.77
N LEU A 483 0.95 8.03 -19.84
CA LEU A 483 1.83 7.76 -20.95
C LEU A 483 1.76 8.88 -22.02
N VAL A 484 2.92 9.13 -22.63
CA VAL A 484 3.09 10.10 -23.72
C VAL A 484 3.89 9.50 -24.85
N ALA A 485 3.52 9.83 -26.10
CA ALA A 485 4.26 9.44 -27.29
C ALA A 485 5.09 10.60 -27.81
N PRO A 486 6.42 10.59 -27.64
CA PRO A 486 7.29 11.56 -28.25
C PRO A 486 7.45 11.28 -29.75
N VAL A 487 7.43 12.33 -30.57
CA VAL A 487 7.60 12.24 -32.01
C VAL A 487 8.48 13.38 -32.50
N ARG A 488 9.53 13.06 -33.25
CA ARG A 488 10.36 14.04 -33.92
C ARG A 488 10.04 14.05 -35.42
N VAL A 489 9.72 15.20 -35.94
CA VAL A 489 9.41 15.41 -37.36
C VAL A 489 10.39 16.41 -37.97
N LYS A 490 11.21 15.98 -38.94
CA LYS A 490 12.16 16.81 -39.65
C LYS A 490 11.55 17.38 -40.95
N GLY A 491 12.01 18.52 -41.39
CA GLY A 491 11.59 19.15 -42.66
C GLY A 491 10.26 19.90 -42.57
N THR A 492 9.86 20.32 -41.36
CA THR A 492 8.60 21.07 -41.12
C THR A 492 8.67 22.55 -41.48
N GLY A 493 9.87 23.12 -41.66
CA GLY A 493 10.11 24.54 -41.92
C GLY A 493 9.97 24.99 -43.38
N SER A 494 9.89 24.13 -44.36
CA SER A 494 9.75 24.42 -45.78
C SER A 494 8.28 24.48 -46.22
N GLY A 495 7.81 25.68 -46.58
CA GLY A 495 6.58 26.09 -47.30
C GLY A 495 5.26 25.33 -47.10
N GLY A 496 5.20 24.03 -47.26
CA GLY A 496 3.98 23.22 -47.28
C GLY A 496 3.61 22.50 -45.95
N GLY A 497 4.56 22.34 -45.03
CA GLY A 497 4.43 21.48 -43.87
C GLY A 497 4.60 20.00 -44.23
N LYS A 498 4.59 19.13 -43.22
CA LYS A 498 4.75 17.68 -43.38
C LYS A 498 3.57 16.92 -42.80
N GLU A 499 3.05 15.95 -43.53
CA GLU A 499 2.08 15.00 -43.01
C GLU A 499 2.81 13.89 -42.27
N ALA A 500 2.32 13.52 -41.10
CA ALA A 500 2.85 12.44 -40.27
C ALA A 500 1.70 11.62 -39.69
N GLU A 501 1.88 10.32 -39.63
CA GLU A 501 1.02 9.45 -38.83
C GLU A 501 1.65 9.30 -37.45
N LEU A 502 0.92 9.74 -36.43
CA LEU A 502 1.33 9.67 -35.04
C LEU A 502 0.73 8.42 -34.40
N THR A 503 1.58 7.57 -33.82
CA THR A 503 1.15 6.45 -32.96
C THR A 503 1.19 6.93 -31.54
N LEU A 504 0.06 6.86 -30.85
CA LEU A 504 -0.10 7.28 -29.46
C LEU A 504 0.19 6.11 -28.50
N PRO A 505 0.36 6.35 -27.19
CA PRO A 505 0.66 5.28 -26.26
C PRO A 505 -0.38 4.17 -26.28
N ALA A 506 0.09 2.92 -26.20
CA ALA A 506 -0.79 1.76 -26.08
C ALA A 506 -1.33 1.69 -24.64
N VAL A 507 -2.65 1.51 -24.52
CA VAL A 507 -3.36 1.45 -23.23
C VAL A 507 -4.52 0.43 -23.29
N ASP A 508 -4.95 -0.08 -22.12
CA ASP A 508 -6.30 -0.64 -21.95
C ASP A 508 -7.11 0.28 -21.04
N HIS A 509 -7.97 1.09 -21.63
CA HIS A 509 -8.73 2.11 -20.92
C HIS A 509 -10.18 2.19 -21.41
N GLU A 510 -11.12 2.34 -20.47
CA GLU A 510 -12.55 2.47 -20.75
C GLU A 510 -13.04 3.90 -20.59
N LEU A 511 -13.48 4.50 -21.69
CA LEU A 511 -14.20 5.76 -21.69
C LEU A 511 -15.70 5.47 -21.59
N ARG A 512 -16.37 6.07 -20.63
CA ARG A 512 -17.81 5.85 -20.40
C ARG A 512 -18.66 6.69 -21.37
N LYS A 513 -19.90 6.29 -21.56
CA LYS A 513 -20.92 7.09 -22.24
C LYS A 513 -20.98 8.50 -21.64
N GLY A 514 -21.01 9.52 -22.49
CA GLY A 514 -21.00 10.94 -22.10
C GLY A 514 -19.61 11.54 -21.95
N HIS A 515 -18.54 10.73 -21.80
CA HIS A 515 -17.16 11.21 -21.79
C HIS A 515 -16.73 11.67 -23.20
N ARG A 516 -15.64 12.41 -23.27
CA ARG A 516 -15.01 12.85 -24.51
C ARG A 516 -13.59 12.32 -24.59
N LEU A 517 -13.18 11.98 -25.77
CA LEU A 517 -11.79 11.67 -26.06
C LEU A 517 -11.08 12.96 -26.50
N ARG A 518 -9.98 13.30 -25.87
CA ARG A 518 -9.17 14.49 -26.15
C ARG A 518 -7.78 14.09 -26.61
N LEU A 519 -7.40 14.51 -27.79
CA LEU A 519 -6.02 14.46 -28.27
C LEU A 519 -5.31 15.76 -27.91
N VAL A 520 -4.16 15.66 -27.25
CA VAL A 520 -3.25 16.77 -26.98
C VAL A 520 -1.91 16.52 -27.67
N LEU A 521 -1.42 17.51 -28.39
CA LEU A 521 -0.08 17.54 -28.97
C LEU A 521 0.70 18.66 -28.27
N ALA A 522 1.52 18.32 -27.28
CA ALA A 522 2.33 19.29 -26.55
C ALA A 522 3.71 19.48 -27.21
N SER A 523 4.32 20.63 -27.05
CA SER A 523 5.67 20.93 -27.58
C SER A 523 6.79 20.55 -26.62
N THR A 524 6.45 20.35 -25.34
CA THR A 524 7.39 20.05 -24.26
C THR A 524 6.89 18.90 -23.39
N ASP A 525 7.82 18.18 -22.74
CA ASP A 525 7.51 17.22 -21.68
C ASP A 525 8.72 17.07 -20.74
N LEU A 526 8.47 16.96 -19.43
CA LEU A 526 9.51 16.88 -18.39
C LEU A 526 10.40 15.64 -18.55
N GLY A 527 9.83 14.51 -18.97
CA GLY A 527 10.53 13.23 -19.12
C GLY A 527 11.53 13.21 -20.29
N TYR A 528 11.41 14.14 -21.24
CA TYR A 528 12.10 14.07 -22.52
C TYR A 528 12.87 15.34 -22.84
N ALA A 529 13.77 15.24 -23.81
CA ALA A 529 14.45 16.39 -24.37
C ALA A 529 13.54 17.11 -25.37
N SER A 530 13.35 18.40 -25.19
CA SER A 530 12.67 19.29 -26.13
C SER A 530 13.69 20.17 -26.86
N PRO A 531 13.42 20.67 -28.11
CA PRO A 531 14.28 21.63 -28.78
C PRO A 531 14.47 22.89 -27.92
N ALA A 532 15.71 23.39 -27.85
CA ALA A 532 16.01 24.59 -27.07
C ALA A 532 15.58 25.89 -27.79
N GLU A 533 15.52 25.84 -29.13
CA GLU A 533 15.14 27.00 -29.94
C GLU A 533 13.63 27.24 -29.88
N PRO A 534 13.17 28.47 -29.65
CA PRO A 534 11.76 28.80 -29.71
C PRO A 534 11.23 28.64 -31.15
N ALA A 535 10.03 28.09 -31.26
CA ALA A 535 9.43 27.86 -32.58
C ALA A 535 7.89 27.90 -32.51
N ALA A 536 7.28 28.47 -33.54
CA ALA A 536 5.83 28.45 -33.71
C ALA A 536 5.41 27.17 -34.44
N TYR A 537 4.45 26.47 -33.88
CA TYR A 537 3.93 25.21 -34.38
C TYR A 537 2.48 25.34 -34.84
N ARG A 538 2.14 24.60 -35.90
CA ARG A 538 0.76 24.43 -36.37
C ARG A 538 0.49 22.97 -36.59
N ALA A 539 -0.65 22.51 -36.08
CA ALA A 539 -1.14 21.16 -36.27
C ALA A 539 -2.57 21.17 -36.84
N THR A 540 -2.80 20.35 -37.87
CA THR A 540 -4.12 20.17 -38.51
C THR A 540 -4.37 18.67 -38.65
N LEU A 541 -5.49 18.16 -38.14
CA LEU A 541 -5.85 16.76 -38.32
C LEU A 541 -6.22 16.47 -39.80
N LYS A 542 -5.77 15.35 -40.31
CA LYS A 542 -6.03 14.84 -41.68
C LYS A 542 -6.91 13.58 -41.69
N GLY A 543 -7.76 13.41 -40.69
CA GLY A 543 -8.69 12.29 -40.54
C GLY A 543 -8.99 12.01 -39.10
N PRO A 544 -9.83 11.00 -38.85
CA PRO A 544 -10.22 10.61 -37.51
C PRO A 544 -9.06 10.05 -36.70
N LEU A 545 -9.21 10.07 -35.36
CA LEU A 545 -8.41 9.26 -34.49
C LEU A 545 -8.85 7.80 -34.61
N ARG A 546 -7.92 6.93 -35.01
CA ARG A 546 -8.17 5.50 -35.15
C ARG A 546 -7.86 4.82 -33.83
N VAL A 547 -8.90 4.37 -33.14
CA VAL A 547 -8.83 3.77 -31.80
C VAL A 547 -8.88 2.26 -31.91
N PRO A 548 -7.84 1.52 -31.47
CA PRO A 548 -7.86 0.07 -31.46
C PRO A 548 -8.83 -0.45 -30.41
N THR A 549 -9.56 -1.50 -30.75
CA THR A 549 -10.49 -2.20 -29.86
C THR A 549 -10.23 -3.70 -29.93
N ALA A 550 -10.40 -4.40 -28.81
CA ALA A 550 -10.24 -5.84 -28.72
C ALA A 550 -11.51 -6.46 -28.09
N PRO A 551 -12.60 -6.59 -28.86
CA PRO A 551 -13.87 -7.08 -28.30
C PRO A 551 -13.82 -8.55 -27.87
N ALA A 552 -12.84 -9.32 -28.30
CA ALA A 552 -12.65 -10.70 -27.87
C ALA A 552 -11.92 -10.82 -26.51
N VAL A 553 -11.50 -9.70 -25.92
CA VAL A 553 -10.88 -9.68 -24.59
C VAL A 553 -11.98 -9.44 -23.57
N ASP A 554 -12.60 -10.51 -23.12
CA ASP A 554 -13.68 -10.45 -22.17
C ASP A 554 -13.17 -10.51 -20.73
N THR A 555 -13.73 -9.63 -19.88
CA THR A 555 -13.51 -9.75 -18.45
C THR A 555 -14.27 -10.99 -18.00
N ALA A 556 -13.56 -12.07 -17.76
CA ALA A 556 -14.14 -13.28 -17.21
C ALA A 556 -14.86 -12.90 -15.90
N ALA A 557 -16.18 -13.08 -15.89
CA ALA A 557 -16.89 -13.16 -14.61
C ALA A 557 -16.24 -14.32 -13.87
N ALA A 558 -15.47 -14.03 -12.81
CA ALA A 558 -14.93 -15.11 -11.98
C ALA A 558 -16.11 -16.00 -11.61
N PRO A 559 -16.13 -17.29 -12.00
CA PRO A 559 -17.18 -18.18 -11.55
C PRO A 559 -17.11 -18.12 -10.04
N LEU A 560 -18.19 -17.65 -9.42
CA LEU A 560 -18.27 -17.65 -7.98
C LEU A 560 -17.98 -19.08 -7.53
N PRO A 561 -16.94 -19.32 -6.70
CA PRO A 561 -16.61 -20.66 -6.27
C PRO A 561 -17.87 -21.34 -5.77
N SER A 562 -18.08 -22.57 -6.08
CA SER A 562 -19.32 -23.32 -5.72
C SER A 562 -19.66 -23.20 -4.23
N TRP A 563 -18.65 -23.04 -3.36
CA TRP A 563 -18.85 -22.85 -1.92
C TRP A 563 -19.61 -21.53 -1.59
N VAL A 564 -19.55 -20.48 -2.43
CA VAL A 564 -20.30 -19.23 -2.24
C VAL A 564 -21.80 -19.48 -2.30
N TRP A 565 -22.23 -20.47 -3.06
CA TRP A 565 -23.64 -20.91 -3.13
C TRP A 565 -23.99 -21.87 -1.99
N TRP A 566 -23.05 -22.70 -1.55
CA TRP A 566 -23.27 -23.65 -0.47
C TRP A 566 -23.17 -23.04 0.92
N LEU A 567 -22.38 -21.95 1.10
CA LEU A 567 -22.27 -21.26 2.39
C LEU A 567 -23.59 -20.64 2.88
N PRO A 568 -24.37 -19.89 2.07
CA PRO A 568 -25.68 -19.40 2.48
C PRO A 568 -26.66 -20.55 2.78
N LEU A 569 -26.62 -21.62 1.99
CA LEU A 569 -27.47 -22.80 2.22
C LEU A 569 -27.07 -23.51 3.51
N GLY A 570 -25.78 -23.74 3.72
CA GLY A 570 -25.24 -24.31 4.97
C GLY A 570 -25.52 -23.43 6.18
N GLY A 571 -25.39 -22.12 6.03
CA GLY A 571 -25.74 -21.12 7.05
C GLY A 571 -27.23 -21.11 7.38
N ALA A 572 -28.10 -21.20 6.36
CA ALA A 572 -29.55 -21.29 6.54
C ALA A 572 -29.95 -22.60 7.22
N LEU A 573 -29.34 -23.74 6.85
CA LEU A 573 -29.58 -25.02 7.49
C LEU A 573 -29.07 -25.05 8.92
N LEU A 574 -27.90 -24.41 9.19
CA LEU A 574 -27.36 -24.26 10.54
C LEU A 574 -28.26 -23.36 11.39
N ALA A 575 -28.71 -22.23 10.85
CA ALA A 575 -29.65 -21.32 11.52
C ALA A 575 -30.99 -22.01 11.80
N LEU A 576 -31.51 -22.77 10.85
CA LEU A 576 -32.71 -23.55 11.03
C LEU A 576 -32.50 -24.65 12.11
N GLY A 577 -31.36 -25.33 12.07
CA GLY A 577 -30.97 -26.31 13.12
C GLY A 577 -30.86 -25.68 14.51
N LEU A 578 -30.26 -24.50 14.61
CA LEU A 578 -30.15 -23.70 15.83
C LEU A 578 -31.52 -23.20 16.34
N LEU A 579 -32.39 -22.76 15.42
CA LEU A 579 -33.77 -22.37 15.75
C LEU A 579 -34.61 -23.56 16.25
N LEU A 580 -34.46 -24.70 15.61
CA LEU A 580 -35.18 -25.90 15.99
C LEU A 580 -34.63 -26.59 17.28
N THR A 581 -33.32 -26.41 17.55
CA THR A 581 -32.67 -27.01 18.72
C THR A 581 -32.41 -26.02 19.85
N GLY A 582 -32.53 -24.72 19.55
CA GLY A 582 -32.22 -23.62 20.48
C GLY A 582 -33.22 -23.49 21.60
N ARG A 583 -33.11 -24.32 22.63
CA ARG A 583 -33.51 -23.86 23.97
C ARG A 583 -32.56 -22.75 24.35
N ARG A 584 -33.08 -21.51 24.40
CA ARG A 584 -32.41 -20.40 25.05
C ARG A 584 -31.95 -20.87 26.43
N ARG A 585 -30.68 -21.20 26.61
CA ARG A 585 -30.03 -21.10 27.90
C ARG A 585 -29.93 -19.60 28.16
N THR A 586 -30.96 -19.03 28.73
CA THR A 586 -30.83 -17.78 29.48
C THR A 586 -29.94 -18.12 30.66
N THR A 587 -28.63 -17.92 30.52
CA THR A 587 -27.81 -17.71 31.71
C THR A 587 -28.39 -16.44 32.34
N ALA A 588 -29.03 -16.61 33.49
CA ALA A 588 -29.58 -15.49 34.24
C ALA A 588 -28.50 -14.44 34.39
N THR A 589 -28.77 -13.23 33.84
CA THR A 589 -27.87 -12.10 34.02
C THR A 589 -27.88 -11.83 35.53
N PRO A 590 -26.72 -11.67 36.19
CA PRO A 590 -26.70 -11.30 37.57
C PRO A 590 -27.54 -10.02 37.75
N PRO A 591 -28.37 -9.91 38.79
CA PRO A 591 -29.14 -8.68 38.99
C PRO A 591 -28.18 -7.48 39.10
N PRO A 592 -28.58 -6.30 38.60
CA PRO A 592 -27.80 -5.09 38.77
C PRO A 592 -27.57 -4.82 40.26
N ASP A 593 -26.35 -4.39 40.60
CA ASP A 593 -26.03 -3.99 41.97
C ASP A 593 -26.61 -2.59 42.23
N PRO A 594 -27.57 -2.47 43.15
CA PRO A 594 -28.20 -1.17 43.47
C PRO A 594 -27.22 -0.15 44.08
N ALA A 595 -26.18 -0.63 44.77
CA ALA A 595 -25.17 0.26 45.34
C ALA A 595 -24.31 0.96 44.30
N LEU A 596 -24.24 0.39 43.09
CA LEU A 596 -23.46 0.90 41.95
C LEU A 596 -24.32 1.56 40.87
N ALA A 597 -25.62 1.76 41.10
CA ALA A 597 -26.55 2.27 40.09
C ALA A 597 -26.19 3.69 39.60
N GLU A 598 -25.57 4.52 40.43
CA GLU A 598 -25.08 5.87 40.09
C GLU A 598 -23.61 5.92 39.67
N VAL A 599 -22.90 4.76 39.74
CA VAL A 599 -21.50 4.62 39.35
C VAL A 599 -21.36 4.32 37.87
N PRO A 600 -20.84 5.23 37.05
CA PRO A 600 -20.69 5.02 35.60
C PRO A 600 -19.87 3.80 35.24
N LEU A 601 -18.77 3.53 35.95
CA LEU A 601 -17.91 2.39 35.69
C LEU A 601 -17.22 1.90 36.97
N GLU A 602 -17.23 0.58 37.17
CA GLU A 602 -16.39 -0.12 38.12
C GLU A 602 -15.75 -1.34 37.44
N ILE A 603 -14.44 -1.45 37.56
CA ILE A 603 -13.63 -2.57 37.07
C ILE A 603 -12.98 -3.23 38.29
N SER A 604 -13.14 -4.56 38.41
CA SER A 604 -12.61 -5.36 39.53
C SER A 604 -11.81 -6.54 39.03
N ASN A 605 -10.50 -6.56 39.34
CA ASN A 605 -9.55 -7.65 39.06
C ASN A 605 -9.56 -8.16 37.59
N LEU A 606 -9.68 -7.22 36.65
CA LEU A 606 -9.83 -7.53 35.23
C LEU A 606 -8.55 -8.09 34.64
N SER A 607 -8.62 -9.27 34.02
CA SER A 607 -7.47 -9.89 33.35
C SER A 607 -7.83 -10.44 31.97
N LYS A 608 -6.87 -10.30 31.00
CA LYS A 608 -7.01 -10.77 29.63
C LYS A 608 -5.70 -11.28 29.06
N ARG A 609 -5.75 -12.49 28.45
CA ARG A 609 -4.67 -13.08 27.64
C ARG A 609 -5.18 -13.37 26.23
N TYR A 610 -4.29 -13.32 25.25
CA TYR A 610 -4.58 -13.75 23.89
C TYR A 610 -3.91 -15.08 23.59
N ALA A 611 -4.61 -15.99 22.91
CA ALA A 611 -4.18 -17.37 22.66
C ALA A 611 -2.83 -17.53 21.94
N LYS A 612 -2.37 -16.50 21.20
CA LYS A 612 -1.06 -16.49 20.54
C LYS A 612 0.11 -16.03 21.44
N SER A 613 -0.18 -15.63 22.69
CA SER A 613 0.81 -15.10 23.65
C SER A 613 0.51 -15.69 25.03
N ALA A 614 0.58 -17.02 25.16
CA ALA A 614 0.17 -17.75 26.36
C ALA A 614 0.86 -17.26 27.65
N ASP A 615 2.08 -16.70 27.53
CA ASP A 615 2.89 -16.25 28.67
C ASP A 615 2.76 -14.73 28.96
N ARG A 616 2.01 -13.96 28.16
CA ARG A 616 1.91 -12.51 28.34
C ARG A 616 0.46 -12.04 28.51
N TYR A 617 0.18 -11.36 29.62
CA TYR A 617 -1.09 -10.68 29.84
C TYR A 617 -1.17 -9.40 28.98
N ALA A 618 -2.32 -9.20 28.33
CA ALA A 618 -2.66 -7.91 27.73
C ALA A 618 -3.24 -6.94 28.78
N VAL A 619 -3.95 -7.48 29.79
CA VAL A 619 -4.44 -6.78 30.98
C VAL A 619 -4.33 -7.75 32.14
N ARG A 620 -3.86 -7.30 33.31
CA ARG A 620 -3.62 -8.10 34.50
C ARG A 620 -4.14 -7.41 35.75
N GLU A 621 -5.09 -8.03 36.44
CA GLU A 621 -5.63 -7.65 37.74
C GLU A 621 -5.99 -6.14 37.84
N LEU A 622 -6.48 -5.58 36.73
CA LEU A 622 -6.82 -4.14 36.65
C LEU A 622 -8.09 -3.86 37.47
N SER A 623 -7.99 -2.90 38.39
CA SER A 623 -9.11 -2.47 39.22
C SER A 623 -9.12 -0.95 39.35
N PHE A 624 -10.24 -0.31 39.02
CA PHE A 624 -10.45 1.12 39.25
C PHE A 624 -11.94 1.45 39.10
N ARG A 625 -12.32 2.64 39.57
CA ARG A 625 -13.68 3.15 39.55
C ARG A 625 -13.73 4.55 38.98
N VAL A 626 -14.81 4.85 38.26
CA VAL A 626 -15.06 6.19 37.68
C VAL A 626 -16.37 6.74 38.22
N GLU A 627 -16.31 7.94 38.72
CA GLU A 627 -17.47 8.62 39.30
C GLU A 627 -18.16 9.54 38.27
N LYS A 628 -19.40 9.88 38.54
CA LYS A 628 -20.22 10.74 37.67
C LYS A 628 -19.61 12.14 37.52
N GLY A 629 -19.56 12.62 36.26
CA GLY A 629 -19.02 13.93 35.94
C GLY A 629 -17.49 13.99 35.80
N GLN A 630 -16.79 12.84 35.95
CA GLN A 630 -15.35 12.78 35.73
C GLN A 630 -14.99 12.72 34.25
N VAL A 631 -13.87 13.34 33.89
CA VAL A 631 -13.13 13.08 32.67
C VAL A 631 -11.91 12.25 33.08
N LEU A 632 -11.97 10.95 32.80
CA LEU A 632 -10.89 10.01 33.12
C LEU A 632 -9.94 9.84 31.95
N GLY A 633 -8.65 10.11 32.15
CA GLY A 633 -7.57 9.80 31.23
C GLY A 633 -7.00 8.40 31.47
N LEU A 634 -7.04 7.53 30.47
CA LEU A 634 -6.39 6.21 30.50
C LEU A 634 -5.03 6.31 29.81
N LEU A 635 -3.96 6.38 30.58
CA LEU A 635 -2.59 6.60 30.13
C LEU A 635 -1.75 5.33 30.13
N GLY A 636 -0.75 5.30 29.28
CA GLY A 636 0.26 4.25 29.23
C GLY A 636 0.95 4.17 27.87
N PRO A 637 2.13 3.57 27.79
CA PRO A 637 2.84 3.37 26.51
C PRO A 637 2.04 2.47 25.55
N ASN A 638 2.51 2.38 24.30
CA ASN A 638 1.92 1.48 23.33
C ASN A 638 2.06 0.03 23.82
N GLY A 639 0.96 -0.73 23.77
CA GLY A 639 0.94 -2.10 24.30
C GLY A 639 0.64 -2.21 25.81
N ALA A 640 0.38 -1.10 26.53
CA ALA A 640 0.02 -1.10 27.95
C ALA A 640 -1.36 -1.73 28.26
N GLY A 641 -2.16 -2.09 27.25
CA GLY A 641 -3.47 -2.72 27.46
C GLY A 641 -4.67 -1.78 27.37
N LYS A 642 -4.49 -0.50 27.05
CA LYS A 642 -5.54 0.53 26.99
C LYS A 642 -6.70 0.13 26.06
N THR A 643 -6.45 -0.07 24.78
CA THR A 643 -7.47 -0.45 23.79
C THR A 643 -8.11 -1.81 24.12
N THR A 644 -7.34 -2.78 24.67
CA THR A 644 -7.90 -4.07 25.15
C THR A 644 -8.90 -3.85 26.28
N THR A 645 -8.59 -2.98 27.23
CA THR A 645 -9.49 -2.61 28.34
C THR A 645 -10.77 -1.95 27.80
N LEU A 646 -10.65 -0.99 26.89
CA LEU A 646 -11.81 -0.33 26.26
C LEU A 646 -12.68 -1.32 25.47
N ARG A 647 -12.09 -2.25 24.75
CA ARG A 647 -12.84 -3.29 24.03
C ARG A 647 -13.59 -4.24 24.97
N MET A 648 -13.03 -4.57 26.14
CA MET A 648 -13.73 -5.35 27.17
C MET A 648 -14.88 -4.56 27.79
N LEU A 649 -14.68 -3.27 28.03
CA LEU A 649 -15.70 -2.37 28.58
C LEU A 649 -16.91 -2.23 27.67
N MET A 650 -16.69 -2.23 26.36
CA MET A 650 -17.78 -2.24 25.37
C MET A 650 -18.41 -3.62 25.14
N GLY A 651 -17.92 -4.67 25.80
CA GLY A 651 -18.39 -6.03 25.60
C GLY A 651 -17.97 -6.67 24.26
N LEU A 652 -17.03 -6.08 23.53
CA LEU A 652 -16.53 -6.60 22.25
C LEU A 652 -15.64 -7.85 22.45
N ILE A 653 -14.91 -7.90 23.56
CA ILE A 653 -14.14 -9.07 23.98
C ILE A 653 -14.48 -9.42 25.43
N ARG A 654 -14.43 -10.70 25.76
CA ARG A 654 -14.69 -11.15 27.14
C ARG A 654 -13.38 -11.14 27.93
N PRO A 655 -13.40 -10.67 29.19
CA PRO A 655 -12.30 -10.88 30.11
C PRO A 655 -12.16 -12.38 30.41
N ASP A 656 -10.96 -12.80 30.79
CA ASP A 656 -10.70 -14.16 31.25
C ASP A 656 -10.97 -14.29 32.76
N GLU A 657 -10.69 -13.19 33.51
CA GLU A 657 -10.96 -13.08 34.96
C GLU A 657 -11.41 -11.64 35.28
N GLY A 658 -12.11 -11.51 36.41
CA GLY A 658 -12.62 -10.22 36.87
C GLY A 658 -13.96 -9.80 36.25
N GLU A 659 -14.44 -8.62 36.63
CA GLU A 659 -15.76 -8.12 36.27
C GLU A 659 -15.69 -6.62 35.88
N ILE A 660 -16.54 -6.24 34.95
CA ILE A 660 -16.81 -4.85 34.57
C ILE A 660 -18.27 -4.58 34.83
N ARG A 661 -18.57 -3.55 35.61
CA ARG A 661 -19.91 -3.08 35.86
C ARG A 661 -20.08 -1.63 35.38
N VAL A 662 -21.14 -1.38 34.62
CA VAL A 662 -21.54 -0.04 34.15
C VAL A 662 -22.92 0.25 34.73
N PHE A 663 -23.04 1.30 35.53
CA PHE A 663 -24.24 1.63 36.28
C PHE A 663 -24.79 0.40 37.05
N GLY A 664 -23.90 -0.34 37.70
CA GLY A 664 -24.24 -1.56 38.46
C GLY A 664 -24.50 -2.81 37.63
N HIS A 665 -24.60 -2.71 36.30
CA HIS A 665 -24.85 -3.85 35.41
C HIS A 665 -23.55 -4.50 34.94
N ALA A 666 -23.43 -5.81 35.10
CA ALA A 666 -22.30 -6.56 34.58
C ALA A 666 -22.29 -6.54 33.05
N ILE A 667 -21.14 -6.20 32.45
CA ILE A 667 -20.98 -6.08 30.99
C ILE A 667 -20.83 -7.45 30.34
N ARG A 668 -21.68 -7.67 29.34
CA ARG A 668 -21.64 -8.81 28.43
C ARG A 668 -21.99 -8.33 27.03
N PRO A 669 -21.58 -9.04 25.97
CA PRO A 669 -22.00 -8.71 24.61
C PRO A 669 -23.53 -8.57 24.50
N GLY A 670 -24.03 -7.42 24.07
CA GLY A 670 -25.44 -7.13 23.93
C GLY A 670 -26.17 -6.80 25.25
N ALA A 671 -25.46 -6.46 26.33
CA ALA A 671 -26.09 -6.01 27.59
C ALA A 671 -26.89 -4.70 27.34
N PRO A 672 -28.15 -4.60 27.79
CA PRO A 672 -29.00 -3.42 27.55
C PRO A 672 -28.38 -2.11 28.03
N VAL A 673 -27.58 -2.13 29.08
CA VAL A 673 -26.90 -0.94 29.64
C VAL A 673 -25.91 -0.33 28.64
N LEU A 674 -25.42 -1.08 27.65
CA LEU A 674 -24.55 -0.55 26.59
C LEU A 674 -25.26 0.51 25.72
N SER A 675 -26.58 0.59 25.75
CA SER A 675 -27.32 1.70 25.11
C SER A 675 -27.09 3.06 25.77
N ARG A 676 -26.58 3.09 27.01
CA ARG A 676 -26.19 4.30 27.78
C ARG A 676 -24.71 4.64 27.57
N VAL A 677 -23.97 3.84 26.78
CA VAL A 677 -22.55 4.01 26.49
C VAL A 677 -22.39 4.45 25.04
N GLY A 678 -21.75 5.59 24.82
CA GLY A 678 -21.28 5.99 23.49
C GLY A 678 -19.80 5.69 23.36
N ALA A 679 -19.37 5.19 22.22
CA ALA A 679 -17.97 4.82 22.05
C ALA A 679 -17.43 5.21 20.66
N PHE A 680 -16.19 5.70 20.68
CA PHE A 680 -15.34 5.86 19.50
C PHE A 680 -14.03 5.12 19.74
N VAL A 681 -13.85 3.99 19.06
CA VAL A 681 -12.66 3.14 19.18
C VAL A 681 -12.25 2.69 17.78
N GLU A 682 -10.99 2.96 17.41
CA GLU A 682 -10.35 2.60 16.14
C GLU A 682 -11.19 2.77 14.86
N GLY A 683 -10.92 3.85 14.13
CA GLY A 683 -11.37 4.04 12.74
C GLY A 683 -12.86 4.37 12.58
N SER A 684 -13.14 5.41 11.82
CA SER A 684 -14.50 5.76 11.43
C SER A 684 -14.94 4.88 10.27
N GLY A 685 -15.76 3.86 10.51
CA GLY A 685 -16.36 2.99 9.49
C GLY A 685 -17.41 3.68 8.61
N PHE A 686 -17.21 4.95 8.25
CA PHE A 686 -18.15 5.70 7.43
C PHE A 686 -18.15 5.22 5.98
N LEU A 687 -19.33 5.24 5.38
CA LEU A 687 -19.51 5.01 3.96
C LEU A 687 -19.08 6.29 3.19
N PRO A 688 -17.99 6.23 2.40
CA PRO A 688 -17.37 7.43 1.84
C PRO A 688 -18.24 8.19 0.83
N HIS A 689 -19.16 7.48 0.19
CA HIS A 689 -20.06 8.03 -0.81
C HIS A 689 -21.31 8.71 -0.22
N LEU A 690 -21.61 8.46 1.06
CA LEU A 690 -22.70 9.11 1.77
C LEU A 690 -22.26 10.43 2.40
N THR A 691 -23.21 11.31 2.64
CA THR A 691 -22.99 12.54 3.41
C THR A 691 -22.74 12.23 4.89
N GLY A 692 -22.17 13.18 5.63
CA GLY A 692 -22.01 13.02 7.07
C GLY A 692 -23.33 12.74 7.77
N ARG A 693 -24.37 13.49 7.43
CA ARG A 693 -25.72 13.32 7.99
C ARG A 693 -26.29 11.92 7.68
N ALA A 694 -26.19 11.47 6.43
CA ALA A 694 -26.69 10.16 6.03
C ALA A 694 -25.98 8.99 6.72
N ASN A 695 -24.68 9.13 7.00
CA ASN A 695 -23.92 8.15 7.78
C ASN A 695 -24.44 8.05 9.22
N LEU A 696 -24.67 9.17 9.89
CA LEU A 696 -25.22 9.20 11.26
C LEU A 696 -26.62 8.62 11.33
N ASP A 697 -27.50 8.97 10.37
CA ASP A 697 -28.85 8.42 10.29
C ASP A 697 -28.83 6.90 10.07
N LEU A 698 -27.94 6.42 9.20
CA LEU A 698 -27.78 4.98 8.94
C LEU A 698 -27.30 4.24 10.20
N TYR A 699 -26.30 4.80 10.89
CA TYR A 699 -25.79 4.25 12.15
C TYR A 699 -26.90 4.16 13.19
N TRP A 700 -27.64 5.25 13.41
CA TRP A 700 -28.70 5.26 14.41
C TRP A 700 -29.81 4.24 14.11
N ARG A 701 -30.26 4.16 12.85
CA ARG A 701 -31.21 3.13 12.40
C ARG A 701 -30.71 1.71 12.64
N ALA A 702 -29.44 1.47 12.48
CA ALA A 702 -28.84 0.15 12.73
C ALA A 702 -28.89 -0.25 14.23
N THR A 703 -29.01 0.72 15.16
CA THR A 703 -29.20 0.43 16.59
C THR A 703 -30.60 -0.08 16.91
N GLY A 704 -31.58 0.09 16.01
CA GLY A 704 -32.99 -0.27 16.24
C GLY A 704 -33.74 0.63 17.22
N ARG A 705 -33.15 1.77 17.61
CA ARG A 705 -33.75 2.74 18.56
C ARG A 705 -34.66 3.74 17.82
N PRO A 706 -35.66 4.34 18.53
CA PRO A 706 -36.53 5.35 17.95
C PRO A 706 -35.74 6.57 17.43
N ALA A 707 -36.18 7.16 16.32
CA ALA A 707 -35.46 8.29 15.69
C ALA A 707 -35.41 9.54 16.57
N GLU A 708 -36.44 9.76 17.38
CA GLU A 708 -36.55 10.85 18.35
C GLU A 708 -35.51 10.80 19.46
N ASP A 709 -35.02 9.62 19.82
CA ASP A 709 -34.00 9.43 20.84
C ASP A 709 -32.59 9.71 20.33
N ALA A 710 -32.41 9.98 19.02
CA ALA A 710 -31.10 10.18 18.42
C ALA A 710 -30.41 11.46 18.90
N HIS A 711 -31.14 12.47 19.26
CA HIS A 711 -30.62 13.81 19.62
C HIS A 711 -29.59 14.33 18.61
N THR A 712 -29.84 14.04 17.31
CA THR A 712 -28.86 14.28 16.23
C THR A 712 -28.44 15.74 16.14
N ALA A 713 -29.38 16.69 16.36
CA ALA A 713 -29.08 18.11 16.29
C ALA A 713 -28.02 18.53 17.33
N GLN A 714 -28.18 18.07 18.58
CA GLN A 714 -27.22 18.36 19.66
C GLN A 714 -25.86 17.70 19.42
N ALA A 715 -25.84 16.43 18.95
CA ALA A 715 -24.60 15.75 18.65
C ALA A 715 -23.83 16.46 17.51
N LEU A 716 -24.54 16.97 16.51
CA LEU A 716 -23.96 17.70 15.39
C LEU A 716 -23.48 19.12 15.76
N GLU A 717 -24.21 19.81 16.62
CA GLU A 717 -23.78 21.11 17.17
C GLU A 717 -22.47 20.99 17.93
N ILE A 718 -22.36 19.95 18.77
CA ILE A 718 -21.16 19.67 19.53
C ILE A 718 -19.98 19.34 18.60
N ALA A 719 -20.21 18.59 17.51
CA ALA A 719 -19.16 18.23 16.55
C ALA A 719 -18.68 19.41 15.68
N GLY A 720 -19.45 20.47 15.55
CA GLY A 720 -19.06 21.72 14.90
C GLY A 720 -18.75 21.60 13.41
N LEU A 721 -19.45 20.72 12.67
CA LEU A 721 -19.19 20.47 11.24
C LEU A 721 -19.99 21.38 10.29
N GLY A 722 -21.01 22.09 10.78
CA GLY A 722 -21.82 23.04 10.01
C GLY A 722 -22.33 22.47 8.67
N SER A 723 -22.23 23.26 7.60
CA SER A 723 -22.66 22.86 6.25
C SER A 723 -21.86 21.72 5.62
N ALA A 724 -20.72 21.36 6.17
CA ALA A 724 -19.93 20.24 5.68
C ALA A 724 -20.65 18.89 5.83
N LEU A 725 -21.64 18.80 6.72
CA LEU A 725 -22.45 17.60 6.93
C LEU A 725 -23.22 17.11 5.69
N ASP A 726 -23.50 18.01 4.77
CA ASP A 726 -24.23 17.68 3.54
C ASP A 726 -23.31 17.29 2.37
N ARG A 727 -22.00 17.28 2.60
CA ARG A 727 -20.99 16.80 1.65
C ARG A 727 -20.69 15.31 1.88
N ALA A 728 -20.27 14.61 0.82
CA ALA A 728 -19.85 13.21 0.92
C ALA A 728 -18.58 13.07 1.81
N VAL A 729 -18.57 12.07 2.69
CA VAL A 729 -17.48 11.87 3.68
C VAL A 729 -16.11 11.67 3.01
N ARG A 730 -16.05 11.17 1.79
CA ARG A 730 -14.80 11.08 1.00
C ARG A 730 -14.10 12.43 0.81
N THR A 731 -14.84 13.56 0.91
CA THR A 731 -14.28 14.92 0.79
C THR A 731 -13.82 15.53 2.10
N TYR A 732 -13.97 14.79 3.22
CA TYR A 732 -13.62 15.27 4.55
C TYR A 732 -12.13 15.17 4.80
N SER A 733 -11.57 16.19 5.48
CA SER A 733 -10.24 16.07 6.10
C SER A 733 -10.28 15.01 7.22
N GLN A 734 -9.11 14.61 7.70
CA GLN A 734 -9.02 13.69 8.83
C GLN A 734 -9.72 14.25 10.07
N GLY A 735 -9.50 15.52 10.40
CA GLY A 735 -10.16 16.18 11.53
C GLY A 735 -11.69 16.23 11.40
N MET A 736 -12.22 16.47 10.19
CA MET A 736 -13.66 16.43 9.95
C MET A 736 -14.23 15.03 10.14
N ARG A 737 -13.51 13.98 9.70
CA ARG A 737 -13.93 12.59 9.95
C ARG A 737 -13.93 12.26 11.44
N GLN A 738 -12.95 12.75 12.20
CA GLN A 738 -12.85 12.55 13.64
C GLN A 738 -14.01 13.23 14.38
N ARG A 739 -14.36 14.46 14.00
CA ARG A 739 -15.53 15.18 14.55
C ARG A 739 -16.85 14.48 14.22
N LEU A 740 -16.99 13.93 13.02
CA LEU A 740 -18.16 13.14 12.65
C LEU A 740 -18.25 11.86 13.48
N ALA A 741 -17.13 11.20 13.76
CA ALA A 741 -17.06 10.00 14.60
C ALA A 741 -17.39 10.33 16.07
N LEU A 742 -16.97 11.49 16.56
CA LEU A 742 -17.38 11.98 17.87
C LEU A 742 -18.89 12.23 17.92
N ALA A 743 -19.46 12.89 16.89
CA ALA A 743 -20.91 13.06 16.78
C ALA A 743 -21.65 11.73 16.79
N GLN A 744 -21.13 10.72 16.09
CA GLN A 744 -21.70 9.37 16.10
C GLN A 744 -21.67 8.74 17.50
N ALA A 745 -20.57 8.87 18.23
CA ALA A 745 -20.45 8.36 19.60
C ALA A 745 -21.40 9.07 20.58
N MET A 746 -21.76 10.32 20.29
CA MET A 746 -22.65 11.15 21.12
C MET A 746 -24.13 11.04 20.76
N LEU A 747 -24.47 10.30 19.69
CA LEU A 747 -25.89 10.06 19.35
C LEU A 747 -26.63 9.42 20.53
N GLY A 748 -27.80 9.94 20.84
CA GLY A 748 -28.59 9.52 22.00
C GLY A 748 -28.09 10.07 23.33
N LEU A 749 -27.10 10.96 23.34
CA LEU A 749 -26.50 11.64 24.51
C LEU A 749 -26.16 10.64 25.64
N PRO A 750 -25.29 9.67 25.42
CA PRO A 750 -24.98 8.62 26.40
C PRO A 750 -24.46 9.18 27.72
N ASP A 751 -24.75 8.48 28.83
CA ASP A 751 -24.30 8.88 30.17
C ASP A 751 -22.79 8.64 30.37
N LEU A 752 -22.25 7.66 29.65
CA LEU A 752 -20.81 7.33 29.60
C LEU A 752 -20.30 7.38 28.17
N LEU A 753 -19.30 8.25 27.92
CA LEU A 753 -18.65 8.39 26.62
C LEU A 753 -17.22 7.84 26.67
N ILE A 754 -16.86 6.98 25.73
CA ILE A 754 -15.54 6.32 25.63
C ILE A 754 -14.89 6.75 24.34
N LEU A 755 -13.68 7.32 24.41
CA LEU A 755 -12.93 7.84 23.27
C LEU A 755 -11.52 7.26 23.26
N ASP A 756 -11.18 6.49 22.24
CA ASP A 756 -9.84 5.94 22.06
C ASP A 756 -9.03 6.84 21.11
N GLU A 757 -8.01 7.50 21.66
CA GLU A 757 -7.12 8.45 21.00
C GLU A 757 -7.84 9.50 20.12
N PRO A 758 -8.80 10.28 20.67
CA PRO A 758 -9.67 11.14 19.86
C PRO A 758 -8.93 12.32 19.19
N THR A 759 -7.75 12.67 19.66
CA THR A 759 -6.92 13.78 19.18
C THR A 759 -5.87 13.37 18.15
N ASN A 760 -5.73 12.08 17.88
CA ASN A 760 -4.71 11.57 16.98
C ASN A 760 -4.86 12.12 15.55
N GLY A 761 -3.82 12.79 15.06
CA GLY A 761 -3.80 13.39 13.71
C GLY A 761 -4.62 14.67 13.55
N LEU A 762 -4.97 15.33 14.64
CA LEU A 762 -5.55 16.68 14.64
C LEU A 762 -4.48 17.76 14.78
N ASP A 763 -4.75 18.94 14.24
CA ASP A 763 -3.92 20.13 14.48
C ASP A 763 -4.20 20.77 15.86
N PRO A 764 -3.30 21.61 16.40
CA PRO A 764 -3.46 22.19 17.73
C PRO A 764 -4.77 22.96 17.98
N PRO A 765 -5.33 23.73 17.03
CA PRO A 765 -6.65 24.33 17.18
C PRO A 765 -7.77 23.30 17.34
N GLN A 766 -7.74 22.22 16.54
CA GLN A 766 -8.73 21.15 16.58
C GLN A 766 -8.66 20.33 17.87
N ILE A 767 -7.45 20.11 18.39
CA ILE A 767 -7.23 19.48 19.71
C ILE A 767 -7.89 20.30 20.81
N ARG A 768 -7.74 21.62 20.77
CA ARG A 768 -8.36 22.54 21.76
C ARG A 768 -9.88 22.45 21.71
N GLU A 769 -10.46 22.49 20.52
CA GLU A 769 -11.92 22.36 20.35
C GLU A 769 -12.44 21.01 20.87
N MET A 770 -11.73 19.92 20.57
CA MET A 770 -12.07 18.57 21.05
C MET A 770 -12.06 18.51 22.59
N ARG A 771 -11.07 19.13 23.22
CA ARG A 771 -10.96 19.24 24.68
C ARG A 771 -12.16 19.97 25.27
N GLU A 772 -12.51 21.11 24.71
CA GLU A 772 -13.67 21.88 25.17
C GLU A 772 -14.98 21.10 25.05
N VAL A 773 -15.12 20.28 24.02
CA VAL A 773 -16.29 19.38 23.88
C VAL A 773 -16.32 18.37 25.02
N MET A 774 -15.21 17.69 25.31
CA MET A 774 -15.15 16.70 26.39
C MET A 774 -15.45 17.32 27.76
N ILE A 775 -14.87 18.48 28.06
CA ILE A 775 -15.09 19.20 29.33
C ILE A 775 -16.56 19.62 29.46
N ARG A 776 -17.15 20.20 28.41
CA ARG A 776 -18.57 20.59 28.41
C ARG A 776 -19.51 19.40 28.58
N TYR A 777 -19.17 18.28 27.99
CA TYR A 777 -19.96 17.06 28.12
C TYR A 777 -19.96 16.51 29.53
N ALA A 778 -18.82 16.53 30.20
CA ALA A 778 -18.69 16.13 31.59
C ALA A 778 -19.36 17.14 32.54
N ALA A 779 -19.23 18.44 32.28
CA ALA A 779 -19.88 19.49 33.06
C ALA A 779 -21.42 19.42 33.04
N ALA A 780 -22.01 18.81 31.99
CA ALA A 780 -23.42 18.49 31.92
C ALA A 780 -23.83 17.26 32.77
N GLY A 781 -22.96 16.78 33.66
CA GLY A 781 -23.20 15.66 34.58
C GLY A 781 -23.00 14.27 33.94
N ARG A 782 -22.38 14.19 32.76
CA ARG A 782 -22.03 12.93 32.08
C ARG A 782 -20.57 12.55 32.36
N THR A 783 -20.20 11.34 32.07
CA THR A 783 -18.84 10.83 32.33
C THR A 783 -18.11 10.57 31.02
N VAL A 784 -16.83 10.93 30.93
CA VAL A 784 -15.98 10.73 29.76
C VAL A 784 -14.76 9.91 30.13
N ILE A 785 -14.44 8.88 29.33
CA ILE A 785 -13.19 8.14 29.40
C ILE A 785 -12.44 8.39 28.11
N VAL A 786 -11.20 8.85 28.21
CA VAL A 786 -10.34 9.11 27.06
C VAL A 786 -9.03 8.34 27.20
N SER A 787 -8.66 7.58 26.20
CA SER A 787 -7.28 7.11 26.10
C SER A 787 -6.45 8.12 25.33
N SER A 788 -5.23 8.36 25.77
CA SER A 788 -4.26 9.19 25.07
C SER A 788 -2.84 8.74 25.40
N HIS A 789 -1.92 9.02 24.49
CA HIS A 789 -0.49 8.96 24.74
C HIS A 789 0.13 10.36 24.86
N LEU A 790 -0.65 11.44 24.69
CA LEU A 790 -0.21 12.83 24.75
C LEU A 790 -0.48 13.41 26.16
N LEU A 791 0.53 13.38 27.00
CA LEU A 791 0.46 13.74 28.40
C LEU A 791 -0.02 15.17 28.64
N ALA A 792 0.47 16.13 27.86
CA ALA A 792 0.07 17.53 27.96
C ALA A 792 -1.42 17.77 27.66
N GLU A 793 -2.05 16.95 26.81
CA GLU A 793 -3.48 17.05 26.52
C GLU A 793 -4.31 16.49 27.66
N VAL A 794 -3.88 15.38 28.22
CA VAL A 794 -4.56 14.72 29.34
C VAL A 794 -4.51 15.59 30.59
N GLU A 795 -3.37 16.22 30.86
CA GLU A 795 -3.21 17.16 31.98
C GLU A 795 -4.20 18.33 31.90
N GLN A 796 -4.52 18.80 30.69
CA GLN A 796 -5.42 19.93 30.45
C GLN A 796 -6.90 19.56 30.32
N SER A 797 -7.21 18.27 30.11
CA SER A 797 -8.55 17.78 29.72
C SER A 797 -9.18 16.91 30.79
N CYS A 798 -8.37 16.18 31.55
CA CYS A 798 -8.85 15.15 32.47
C CYS A 798 -8.89 15.66 33.91
N THR A 799 -9.86 15.18 34.66
CA THR A 799 -9.95 15.39 36.09
C THR A 799 -9.24 14.32 36.91
N HIS A 800 -9.25 13.07 36.32
CA HIS A 800 -8.68 11.90 36.97
C HIS A 800 -7.88 11.11 35.95
N LEU A 801 -6.91 10.34 36.43
CA LEU A 801 -6.04 9.49 35.62
C LEU A 801 -6.04 8.04 36.10
N VAL A 802 -5.84 7.14 35.14
CA VAL A 802 -5.45 5.76 35.36
C VAL A 802 -4.21 5.51 34.51
N VAL A 803 -3.08 5.27 35.15
CA VAL A 803 -1.81 4.98 34.49
C VAL A 803 -1.60 3.48 34.44
N MET A 804 -1.39 2.95 33.23
CA MET A 804 -1.16 1.52 32.98
C MET A 804 0.22 1.29 32.39
N ASP A 805 0.88 0.24 32.85
CA ASP A 805 2.07 -0.33 32.21
C ASP A 805 2.00 -1.84 32.15
N ARG A 806 2.38 -2.44 31.00
CA ARG A 806 2.43 -3.89 30.74
C ARG A 806 1.17 -4.64 31.19
N GLY A 807 0.01 -4.00 31.03
CA GLY A 807 -1.30 -4.56 31.36
C GLY A 807 -1.75 -4.38 32.81
N ALA A 808 -0.93 -3.82 33.68
CA ALA A 808 -1.24 -3.59 35.09
C ALA A 808 -1.53 -2.12 35.39
N LEU A 809 -2.28 -1.88 36.48
CA LEU A 809 -2.47 -0.56 37.04
C LEU A 809 -1.19 -0.13 37.76
N VAL A 810 -0.65 1.03 37.41
CA VAL A 810 0.48 1.64 38.10
C VAL A 810 -0.02 2.64 39.14
N GLN A 811 -0.90 3.55 38.76
CA GLN A 811 -1.50 4.53 39.65
C GLN A 811 -2.88 5.00 39.15
N ALA A 812 -3.77 5.34 40.03
CA ALA A 812 -5.05 5.96 39.72
C ALA A 812 -5.36 7.06 40.76
N GLY A 813 -5.97 8.17 40.28
CA GLY A 813 -6.36 9.26 41.15
C GLY A 813 -6.60 10.60 40.43
N PRO A 814 -6.91 11.69 41.14
CA PRO A 814 -7.00 13.02 40.58
C PRO A 814 -5.70 13.47 39.95
N VAL A 815 -5.77 14.18 38.80
CA VAL A 815 -4.58 14.72 38.11
C VAL A 815 -3.70 15.52 39.07
N ALA A 816 -4.29 16.35 39.90
CA ALA A 816 -3.56 17.18 40.85
C ALA A 816 -2.77 16.39 41.92
N GLU A 817 -3.22 15.17 42.26
CA GLU A 817 -2.50 14.31 43.21
C GLU A 817 -1.33 13.60 42.53
N ILE A 818 -1.48 13.26 41.26
CA ILE A 818 -0.46 12.57 40.46
C ILE A 818 0.65 13.54 40.05
N THR A 819 0.31 14.78 39.69
CA THR A 819 1.27 15.84 39.35
C THR A 819 1.92 16.49 40.60
N GLY A 820 1.43 16.18 41.81
CA GLY A 820 1.80 16.82 43.06
C GLY A 820 0.93 18.02 43.34
N SER A 821 0.54 18.19 44.65
CA SER A 821 -0.19 19.39 45.12
C SER A 821 0.60 20.61 44.65
N GLY A 822 -0.07 21.65 44.14
CA GLY A 822 0.55 22.88 43.64
C GLY A 822 1.38 23.67 44.69
N GLU A 823 1.78 23.00 45.75
CA GLU A 823 2.64 23.49 46.82
C GLU A 823 4.12 23.57 46.42
N GLN A 824 4.55 22.89 45.36
CA GLN A 824 5.90 22.98 44.84
C GLN A 824 5.93 23.73 43.51
N LEU A 825 6.58 24.87 43.50
CA LEU A 825 6.74 25.74 42.33
C LEU A 825 8.21 25.83 41.92
N LEU A 826 8.46 25.74 40.65
CA LEU A 826 9.76 26.02 40.07
C LEU A 826 9.79 27.47 39.58
N VAL A 827 10.70 28.23 40.09
CA VAL A 827 10.98 29.62 39.70
C VAL A 827 12.20 29.61 38.78
N GLY A 828 11.95 29.69 37.45
CA GLY A 828 13.03 29.88 36.47
C GLY A 828 13.54 31.32 36.53
N THR A 829 14.84 31.50 36.55
CA THR A 829 15.49 32.83 36.69
C THR A 829 16.43 33.07 35.50
N ALA A 830 16.45 34.30 35.00
CA ALA A 830 17.30 34.71 33.87
C ALA A 830 18.79 34.66 34.17
N THR A 831 19.15 34.72 35.42
CA THR A 831 20.54 34.62 35.91
C THR A 831 20.56 33.76 37.17
N GLU A 832 21.75 33.25 37.50
CA GLU A 832 21.95 32.43 38.69
C GLU A 832 21.71 33.25 39.98
N VAL A 833 20.78 32.81 40.83
CA VAL A 833 20.44 33.49 42.06
C VAL A 833 21.41 33.10 43.18
N PRO A 834 22.04 34.09 43.86
CA PRO A 834 22.99 33.82 44.94
C PRO A 834 22.33 33.10 46.12
N GLU A 835 23.07 32.23 46.82
CA GLU A 835 22.60 31.46 47.99
C GLU A 835 21.95 32.32 49.10
N PRO A 836 22.47 33.51 49.42
CA PRO A 836 21.83 34.40 50.40
C PRO A 836 20.41 34.86 49.99
N MET A 837 20.13 34.91 48.66
CA MET A 837 18.82 35.25 48.13
C MET A 837 17.86 34.08 48.24
N VAL A 838 18.33 32.85 48.01
CA VAL A 838 17.53 31.61 48.20
C VAL A 838 17.08 31.50 49.66
N HIS A 839 17.96 31.83 50.62
CA HIS A 839 17.60 31.90 52.06
C HIS A 839 16.55 32.96 52.36
N LYS A 840 16.59 34.13 51.71
CA LYS A 840 15.56 35.15 51.84
C LYS A 840 14.22 34.68 51.27
N ILE A 841 14.24 33.95 50.16
CA ILE A 841 13.02 33.36 49.58
C ILE A 841 12.45 32.29 50.50
N ALA A 842 13.29 31.45 51.11
CA ALA A 842 12.85 30.45 52.10
C ALA A 842 12.25 31.06 53.37
N ALA A 843 12.62 32.32 53.73
CA ALA A 843 12.09 33.03 54.88
C ALA A 843 10.79 33.81 54.59
N LEU A 844 10.27 33.79 53.36
CA LEU A 844 9.03 34.48 53.00
C LEU A 844 7.81 33.84 53.69
N PRO A 845 6.81 34.65 54.14
CA PRO A 845 5.59 34.12 54.70
C PRO A 845 4.85 33.22 53.71
N GLY A 846 4.56 31.98 54.10
CA GLY A 846 3.89 31.00 53.28
C GLY A 846 4.83 30.11 52.43
N VAL A 847 6.13 30.26 52.56
CA VAL A 847 7.17 29.37 51.97
C VAL A 847 7.66 28.42 53.06
N ARG A 848 7.57 27.13 52.85
CA ARG A 848 8.05 26.08 53.73
C ARG A 848 9.56 25.77 53.48
N SER A 849 9.98 25.81 52.25
CA SER A 849 11.38 25.67 51.86
C SER A 849 11.62 26.27 50.48
N ALA A 850 12.86 26.70 50.22
CA ALA A 850 13.36 27.05 48.89
C ALA A 850 14.72 26.44 48.70
N VAL A 851 14.96 25.77 47.57
CA VAL A 851 16.21 25.05 47.28
C VAL A 851 16.59 25.36 45.84
N ARG A 852 17.87 25.56 45.55
CA ARG A 852 18.39 25.72 44.21
C ARG A 852 18.38 24.37 43.47
N THR A 853 18.02 24.40 42.19
CA THR A 853 18.05 23.26 41.27
C THR A 853 18.66 23.68 39.93
N ASP A 854 19.00 22.73 39.06
CA ASP A 854 19.53 23.01 37.71
C ASP A 854 18.60 23.86 36.83
N GLY A 855 17.31 23.92 37.14
CA GLY A 855 16.30 24.68 36.41
C GLY A 855 15.86 26.00 37.06
N GLY A 856 16.47 26.42 38.21
CA GLY A 856 16.08 27.61 38.95
C GLY A 856 15.96 27.35 40.46
N ILE A 857 14.93 27.91 41.09
CA ILE A 857 14.67 27.75 42.53
C ILE A 857 13.40 26.95 42.73
N LEU A 858 13.47 25.82 43.37
CA LEU A 858 12.31 25.04 43.82
C LEU A 858 11.79 25.61 45.12
N VAL A 859 10.58 26.10 45.11
CA VAL A 859 9.90 26.69 46.29
C VAL A 859 8.75 25.81 46.71
N GLN A 860 8.70 25.41 47.98
CA GLN A 860 7.61 24.67 48.58
C GLN A 860 6.75 25.64 49.40
N LEU A 861 5.47 25.73 49.05
CA LEU A 861 4.48 26.54 49.74
C LEU A 861 3.82 25.75 50.91
N ASP A 862 3.26 26.46 51.87
CA ASP A 862 2.56 25.87 53.02
C ASP A 862 1.07 25.63 52.77
N GLY A 863 0.55 25.92 51.57
CA GLY A 863 -0.85 25.84 51.23
C GLY A 863 -1.67 27.08 51.53
N THR A 864 -1.14 28.03 52.31
CA THR A 864 -1.83 29.29 52.62
C THR A 864 -1.51 30.43 51.65
N THR A 865 -0.42 30.28 50.89
CA THR A 865 0.09 31.28 49.93
C THR A 865 -0.03 30.78 48.53
N GLY A 866 -0.66 31.50 47.62
CA GLY A 866 -0.75 31.18 46.22
C GLY A 866 0.44 31.68 45.40
N ALA A 867 0.64 31.09 44.18
CA ALA A 867 1.71 31.45 43.25
C ALA A 867 1.80 32.94 42.92
N SER A 868 0.66 33.63 42.82
CA SER A 868 0.62 35.07 42.54
C SER A 868 1.23 35.90 43.65
N ARG A 869 1.02 35.51 44.93
CA ARG A 869 1.62 36.20 46.08
C ARG A 869 3.11 35.92 46.16
N LEU A 870 3.53 34.66 45.91
CA LEU A 870 4.93 34.33 45.81
C LEU A 870 5.63 35.17 44.75
N LEU A 871 5.04 35.29 43.55
CA LEU A 871 5.60 36.07 42.43
C LEU A 871 5.77 37.54 42.82
N THR A 872 4.79 38.11 43.53
CA THR A 872 4.85 39.50 44.02
C THR A 872 6.02 39.70 44.97
N GLU A 873 6.23 38.76 45.88
CA GLU A 873 7.35 38.84 46.84
C GLU A 873 8.71 38.60 46.16
N LEU A 874 8.79 37.69 45.16
CA LEU A 874 10.01 37.49 44.38
C LEU A 874 10.40 38.76 43.61
N VAL A 875 9.42 39.46 43.01
CA VAL A 875 9.64 40.75 42.33
C VAL A 875 10.13 41.83 43.32
N ARG A 876 9.56 41.88 44.54
CA ARG A 876 10.02 42.80 45.60
C ARG A 876 11.44 42.53 46.07
N LEU A 877 11.86 41.27 45.99
CA LEU A 877 13.23 40.87 46.32
C LEU A 877 14.19 41.05 45.12
N GLU A 878 13.70 41.65 44.01
CA GLU A 878 14.47 41.85 42.77
C GLU A 878 15.03 40.56 42.18
N VAL A 879 14.36 39.41 42.39
CA VAL A 879 14.73 38.17 41.79
C VAL A 879 14.37 38.24 40.29
N PRO A 880 15.33 37.94 39.38
CA PRO A 880 15.10 38.02 37.94
C PRO A 880 14.28 36.82 37.47
N VAL A 881 12.99 36.77 37.79
CA VAL A 881 12.08 35.69 37.46
C VAL A 881 11.77 35.73 35.99
N GLU A 882 12.09 34.65 35.27
CA GLU A 882 11.75 34.42 33.87
C GLU A 882 10.49 33.56 33.70
N SER A 883 10.32 32.59 34.59
CA SER A 883 9.16 31.72 34.60
C SER A 883 8.77 31.29 36.01
N LEU A 884 7.48 31.07 36.25
CA LEU A 884 6.97 30.49 37.49
C LEU A 884 5.88 29.47 37.15
N GLY A 885 6.12 28.24 37.56
CA GLY A 885 5.20 27.13 37.24
C GLY A 885 5.31 25.97 38.24
N PRO A 886 4.42 25.01 38.22
CA PRO A 886 4.51 23.80 39.04
C PRO A 886 5.81 23.04 38.72
N HIS A 887 6.44 22.49 39.76
CA HIS A 887 7.75 21.80 39.62
C HIS A 887 7.66 20.52 38.83
N ARG A 888 6.57 19.77 38.91
CA ARG A 888 6.37 18.52 38.15
C ARG A 888 5.23 18.70 37.16
N ARG A 889 5.51 18.51 35.90
CA ARG A 889 4.49 18.28 34.86
C ARG A 889 4.07 16.82 34.89
N LEU A 890 2.89 16.53 34.35
CA LEU A 890 2.41 15.15 34.24
C LEU A 890 3.43 14.24 33.51
N GLU A 891 4.22 14.79 32.59
CA GLU A 891 5.28 14.10 31.85
C GLU A 891 6.40 13.58 32.79
N ASP A 892 6.85 14.41 33.72
CA ASP A 892 7.89 14.04 34.68
C ASP A 892 7.38 12.98 35.69
N ALA A 893 6.14 13.16 36.15
CA ALA A 893 5.49 12.18 37.01
C ALA A 893 5.31 10.82 36.30
N PHE A 894 4.90 10.85 35.04
CA PHE A 894 4.68 9.65 34.24
C PHE A 894 5.99 8.89 33.97
N LEU A 895 7.08 9.59 33.60
CA LEU A 895 8.39 8.98 33.41
C LEU A 895 8.92 8.34 34.68
N THR A 896 8.68 8.97 35.85
CA THR A 896 9.07 8.41 37.15
C THR A 896 8.28 7.15 37.49
N LEU A 897 6.99 7.12 37.18
CA LEU A 897 6.11 5.99 37.46
C LEU A 897 6.41 4.76 36.58
N ILE A 898 6.77 4.97 35.32
CA ILE A 898 7.06 3.89 34.38
C ILE A 898 8.55 3.51 34.40
N GLY A 899 9.46 4.47 34.59
CA GLY A 899 10.90 4.22 34.65
C GLY A 899 11.36 3.52 35.93
N GLY A 900 10.57 3.55 37.00
CA GLY A 900 10.85 2.86 38.27
C GLY A 900 10.45 1.37 38.31
N SER A 901 9.85 0.84 37.25
CA SER A 901 9.42 -0.57 37.12
C SER A 901 10.32 -1.42 36.22
N ALA A 902 11.59 -1.03 35.97
CA ALA A 902 12.57 -1.77 35.18
C ALA A 902 13.37 -2.77 36.05
#